data_3932bb4dac434eecc9110d97e65d66d8
#
_entry.id   3932bb4dac434eecc9110d97e65d66d8
#
_cell.length_a   1.000
_cell.length_b   1.000
_cell.length_c   1.000
_cell.angle_alpha   90.00
_cell.angle_beta   90.00
_cell.angle_gamma   90.00
#
_symmetry.space_group_name_H-M   'P 1'
#
loop_
_entity.id
_entity.type
_entity.pdbx_description
1 polymer ?
#
loop_
_entity_poly.entity_id
_entity_poly.type
_entity_poly.pdbx_seq_one_letter_code
_entity_poly.pdbx_strand_id
1 'polypeptide(L)'
;MKCNILHESPNRLRVHLHCARMSLHEADLLEYYLRSVDGVTEVTVYDRTQDAVVRYTGQRSAVIGALASFSFAKAEVMELVPEHTSRALNREFEDKLAMTVMRRIFSKLFLPAPITTAMALYRSLKYIREGLTALWHGELSVAVLDATAVTVSVVRGDFSTAGSVMFMLRLGEILEEWTHKKSVADLAGAMSLNVDKVWLQSGDTEVLVPIGDVQLGDRILVRTGSLIPLDGQVVSGEAMVNQASITGESMPVVKRPGSPVYAGTVAEEGQCVVEVQKVQGSGRYDRIVRMIEESEKLKSTTEDKAARLADRLVPYTLGGTVLTYLLTRNVTKMLAVLMVDFSCALKLSMPIAVLSAMRECSSYHISVKGGRFLEAVAQADTVVFDKTGTLTYAVPTVQDVVPFGGHDAQEMLRLAACLEEHYPHSMATAVVEEAKHRGLSHEEYHSQVQYIVAHGISSMVNGEKTLIGSAHFVFEDEGCTIPAGEQERFDALPTQYSHLYLCLAGQLSAVICIHDPLRAEAKDAIRALHDCGIRKVVMMTGDNRRTAACVAEEVGVDEFHAEVLPEDKADFIRRERAAGHTVIMIGDGVNDSPALSEADAGIAISTGAAIAREISDITITSEDLFQLVTLRRISQSLMDRIHRNYRFIVGFNLGLILLGVAGILPPTTSALLHNASTLGISLKSMTDLLPEPETAATVPERSGE
;
A
#
# COMPACT_ATOMS: atom_id res chain seq x y z
N MET A 1 31.25 -14.47 12.92
CA MET A 1 30.88 -15.82 13.41
C MET A 1 31.69 -16.91 12.70
N LYS A 2 32.04 -18.07 13.34
CA LYS A 2 32.70 -19.17 12.63
C LYS A 2 31.68 -20.01 11.87
N CYS A 3 31.91 -20.21 10.57
CA CYS A 3 31.04 -21.02 9.72
C CYS A 3 31.86 -21.83 8.70
N ASN A 4 31.31 -22.95 8.27
CA ASN A 4 31.88 -23.79 7.21
C ASN A 4 30.94 -23.77 6.00
N ILE A 5 31.50 -23.63 4.80
CA ILE A 5 30.73 -23.76 3.56
C ILE A 5 30.47 -25.25 3.32
N LEU A 6 29.20 -25.66 3.32
CA LEU A 6 28.77 -27.02 3.05
C LEU A 6 28.58 -27.27 1.55
N HIS A 7 28.03 -26.31 0.86
CA HIS A 7 27.75 -26.40 -0.58
C HIS A 7 27.73 -25.00 -1.19
N GLU A 8 28.26 -24.89 -2.40
CA GLU A 8 28.28 -23.67 -3.20
C GLU A 8 27.87 -23.98 -4.65
N SER A 9 27.00 -23.14 -5.19
CA SER A 9 26.62 -23.13 -6.61
C SER A 9 26.52 -21.68 -7.08
N PRO A 10 26.45 -21.39 -8.37
CA PRO A 10 26.28 -20.03 -8.85
C PRO A 10 25.11 -19.34 -8.12
N ASN A 11 25.37 -18.18 -7.52
CA ASN A 11 24.40 -17.37 -6.80
C ASN A 11 23.74 -18.02 -5.56
N ARG A 12 24.26 -19.13 -5.04
CA ARG A 12 23.74 -19.82 -3.85
C ARG A 12 24.84 -20.38 -2.98
N LEU A 13 24.80 -20.04 -1.69
CA LEU A 13 25.75 -20.51 -0.67
C LEU A 13 24.97 -21.20 0.46
N ARG A 14 25.40 -22.43 0.84
CA ARG A 14 24.95 -23.10 2.06
C ARG A 14 26.09 -23.17 3.04
N VAL A 15 25.89 -22.62 4.23
CA VAL A 15 26.88 -22.59 5.30
C VAL A 15 26.34 -23.26 6.56
N HIS A 16 27.24 -23.97 7.27
CA HIS A 16 27.00 -24.50 8.61
C HIS A 16 27.62 -23.58 9.65
N LEU A 17 26.85 -23.22 10.66
CA LEU A 17 27.23 -22.27 11.69
C LEU A 17 27.70 -23.02 12.95
N HIS A 18 28.88 -22.70 13.44
CA HIS A 18 29.42 -23.31 14.68
C HIS A 18 28.83 -22.65 15.92
N CYS A 19 27.61 -23.04 16.31
CA CYS A 19 26.97 -22.69 17.56
C CYS A 19 26.50 -23.95 18.30
N ALA A 20 26.48 -23.93 19.62
CA ALA A 20 26.13 -25.11 20.41
C ALA A 20 24.64 -25.50 20.26
N ARG A 21 23.78 -24.53 20.13
CA ARG A 21 22.33 -24.64 19.85
C ARG A 21 21.84 -23.29 19.35
N MET A 22 20.99 -23.25 18.37
CA MET A 22 20.41 -22.02 17.85
C MET A 22 18.94 -21.94 18.31
N SER A 23 18.58 -20.86 18.97
CA SER A 23 17.18 -20.54 19.30
C SER A 23 16.45 -20.04 18.06
N LEU A 24 15.10 -20.02 18.08
CA LEU A 24 14.31 -19.47 16.98
C LEU A 24 14.64 -17.99 16.75
N HIS A 25 14.77 -17.23 17.82
CA HIS A 25 15.12 -15.81 17.76
C HIS A 25 16.53 -15.58 17.16
N GLU A 26 17.54 -16.38 17.54
CA GLU A 26 18.88 -16.30 16.95
C GLU A 26 18.87 -16.65 15.45
N ALA A 27 18.03 -17.62 15.04
CA ALA A 27 17.88 -17.95 13.63
C ALA A 27 17.24 -16.79 12.85
N ASP A 28 16.26 -16.12 13.44
CA ASP A 28 15.61 -14.95 12.84
C ASP A 28 16.58 -13.77 12.78
N LEU A 29 17.34 -13.48 13.85
CA LEU A 29 18.39 -12.45 13.85
C LEU A 29 19.36 -12.63 12.68
N LEU A 30 19.84 -13.85 12.48
CA LEU A 30 20.76 -14.14 11.38
C LEU A 30 20.08 -14.00 10.02
N GLU A 31 18.84 -14.45 9.88
CA GLU A 31 18.08 -14.37 8.63
C GLU A 31 17.83 -12.93 8.21
N TYR A 32 17.33 -12.09 9.13
CA TYR A 32 17.08 -10.68 8.87
C TYR A 32 18.36 -9.89 8.60
N TYR A 33 19.43 -10.16 9.35
CA TYR A 33 20.72 -9.54 9.09
C TYR A 33 21.28 -9.88 7.71
N LEU A 34 21.20 -11.14 7.28
CA LEU A 34 21.69 -11.52 5.96
C LEU A 34 20.81 -10.97 4.82
N ARG A 35 19.51 -10.79 5.05
CA ARG A 35 18.61 -10.14 4.10
C ARG A 35 18.88 -8.64 3.93
N SER A 36 19.46 -7.98 4.93
CA SER A 36 19.82 -6.56 4.84
C SER A 36 21.12 -6.31 4.05
N VAL A 37 21.82 -7.35 3.63
CA VAL A 37 23.06 -7.23 2.84
C VAL A 37 22.75 -7.01 1.38
N ASP A 38 23.32 -5.97 0.79
CA ASP A 38 23.13 -5.63 -0.63
C ASP A 38 23.44 -6.81 -1.56
N GLY A 39 22.52 -7.07 -2.49
CA GLY A 39 22.63 -8.16 -3.45
C GLY A 39 22.22 -9.53 -2.93
N VAL A 40 21.74 -9.67 -1.70
CA VAL A 40 21.10 -10.89 -1.18
C VAL A 40 19.64 -10.90 -1.57
N THR A 41 19.21 -11.96 -2.27
CA THR A 41 17.83 -12.10 -2.75
C THR A 41 16.96 -12.97 -1.86
N GLU A 42 17.52 -14.01 -1.27
CA GLU A 42 16.79 -14.94 -0.41
C GLU A 42 17.71 -15.53 0.66
N VAL A 43 17.20 -15.63 1.88
CA VAL A 43 17.88 -16.28 2.99
C VAL A 43 16.93 -17.24 3.68
N THR A 44 17.42 -18.44 3.98
CA THR A 44 16.70 -19.42 4.81
C THR A 44 17.66 -19.96 5.86
N VAL A 45 17.35 -19.77 7.12
CA VAL A 45 18.15 -20.30 8.26
C VAL A 45 17.40 -21.47 8.90
N TYR A 46 18.09 -22.59 9.07
CA TYR A 46 17.57 -23.80 9.70
C TYR A 46 18.10 -23.92 11.13
N ASP A 47 17.24 -23.59 12.11
CA ASP A 47 17.57 -23.60 13.54
C ASP A 47 18.05 -24.96 14.07
N ARG A 48 17.45 -26.06 13.57
CA ARG A 48 17.76 -27.44 14.00
C ARG A 48 19.09 -27.96 13.47
N THR A 49 19.42 -27.64 12.22
CA THR A 49 20.68 -28.10 11.59
C THR A 49 21.77 -27.05 11.66
N GLN A 50 21.45 -25.84 12.10
CA GLN A 50 22.37 -24.69 12.19
C GLN A 50 22.97 -24.31 10.83
N ASP A 51 22.21 -24.53 9.77
CA ASP A 51 22.61 -24.19 8.41
C ASP A 51 21.90 -22.92 7.95
N ALA A 52 22.61 -22.09 7.19
CA ALA A 52 22.00 -20.99 6.45
C ALA A 52 22.20 -21.19 4.94
N VAL A 53 21.12 -20.98 4.18
CA VAL A 53 21.15 -20.98 2.72
C VAL A 53 20.90 -19.54 2.27
N VAL A 54 21.85 -18.98 1.53
CA VAL A 54 21.80 -17.60 1.02
C VAL A 54 21.83 -17.65 -0.51
N ARG A 55 20.84 -17.01 -1.15
CA ARG A 55 20.86 -16.72 -2.59
C ARG A 55 21.21 -15.25 -2.78
N TYR A 56 22.04 -14.94 -3.76
CA TYR A 56 22.54 -13.58 -3.98
C TYR A 56 22.81 -13.34 -5.46
N THR A 57 22.66 -12.08 -5.89
CA THR A 57 22.99 -11.60 -7.25
C THR A 57 24.24 -10.72 -7.26
N GLY A 58 24.75 -10.35 -6.07
CA GLY A 58 25.92 -9.51 -5.89
C GLY A 58 27.24 -10.26 -5.74
N GLN A 59 28.24 -9.59 -5.17
CA GLN A 59 29.57 -10.18 -4.94
C GLN A 59 29.56 -11.20 -3.78
N ARG A 60 30.05 -12.40 -4.03
CA ARG A 60 30.23 -13.47 -3.02
C ARG A 60 30.98 -12.99 -1.76
N SER A 61 31.96 -12.12 -1.94
CA SER A 61 32.75 -11.55 -0.84
C SER A 61 31.92 -10.73 0.15
N ALA A 62 30.86 -10.08 -0.29
CA ALA A 62 29.95 -9.32 0.57
C ALA A 62 29.19 -10.26 1.52
N VAL A 63 28.64 -11.37 1.00
CA VAL A 63 27.93 -12.37 1.82
C VAL A 63 28.84 -13.03 2.84
N ILE A 64 30.08 -13.40 2.44
CA ILE A 64 31.07 -14.00 3.35
C ILE A 64 31.53 -12.98 4.40
N GLY A 65 31.73 -11.72 4.01
CA GLY A 65 32.08 -10.63 4.92
C GLY A 65 30.99 -10.39 5.96
N ALA A 66 29.73 -10.40 5.54
CA ALA A 66 28.58 -10.27 6.42
C ALA A 66 28.50 -11.43 7.43
N LEU A 67 28.65 -12.69 6.98
CA LEU A 67 28.70 -13.86 7.86
C LEU A 67 29.86 -13.81 8.85
N ALA A 68 31.02 -13.33 8.43
CA ALA A 68 32.21 -13.22 9.28
C ALA A 68 32.04 -12.13 10.37
N SER A 69 31.41 -11.00 10.02
CA SER A 69 31.18 -9.86 10.94
C SER A 69 29.98 -10.05 11.86
N PHE A 70 29.09 -11.00 11.57
CA PHE A 70 27.89 -11.26 12.36
C PHE A 70 28.21 -11.70 13.80
N SER A 71 27.48 -11.13 14.76
CA SER A 71 27.53 -11.53 16.18
C SER A 71 26.13 -11.33 16.79
N PHE A 72 25.61 -12.35 17.45
CA PHE A 72 24.33 -12.28 18.17
C PHE A 72 24.33 -11.26 19.33
N ALA A 73 25.51 -10.88 19.85
CA ALA A 73 25.65 -9.94 20.94
C ALA A 73 25.62 -8.46 20.52
N LYS A 74 25.58 -8.16 19.22
CA LYS A 74 25.48 -6.78 18.72
C LYS A 74 24.04 -6.28 18.84
N ALA A 75 23.83 -5.21 19.58
CA ALA A 75 22.52 -4.57 19.79
C ALA A 75 21.85 -4.12 18.48
N GLU A 76 22.63 -3.70 17.48
CA GLU A 76 22.18 -3.29 16.14
C GLU A 76 21.39 -4.39 15.40
N VAL A 77 21.62 -5.66 15.73
CA VAL A 77 20.94 -6.80 15.09
C VAL A 77 19.59 -7.08 15.74
N MET A 78 19.40 -6.73 16.99
CA MET A 78 18.16 -7.01 17.73
C MET A 78 16.96 -6.17 17.26
N GLU A 79 17.20 -4.97 16.72
CA GLU A 79 16.15 -4.08 16.21
C GLU A 79 15.61 -4.47 14.81
N LEU A 80 16.34 -5.31 14.09
CA LEU A 80 15.95 -5.78 12.76
C LEU A 80 14.85 -6.87 12.80
N VAL A 81 14.65 -7.52 13.96
CA VAL A 81 13.75 -8.69 14.06
C VAL A 81 12.42 -8.29 14.69
N PRO A 82 11.29 -8.52 14.01
CA PRO A 82 9.96 -8.31 14.58
C PRO A 82 9.72 -9.22 15.79
N GLU A 83 8.94 -8.76 16.79
CA GLU A 83 8.54 -9.57 17.96
C GLU A 83 7.83 -10.88 17.56
N HIS A 84 7.10 -10.88 16.45
CA HIS A 84 6.38 -12.03 15.92
C HIS A 84 6.90 -12.40 14.53
N THR A 85 7.77 -13.40 14.47
CA THR A 85 8.31 -13.88 13.19
C THR A 85 7.45 -14.99 12.59
N SER A 86 7.47 -15.13 11.25
CA SER A 86 6.81 -16.24 10.56
C SER A 86 7.31 -17.61 11.06
N ARG A 87 8.55 -17.69 11.53
CA ARG A 87 9.15 -18.91 12.11
C ARG A 87 8.49 -19.28 13.44
N ALA A 88 8.33 -18.33 14.35
CA ALA A 88 7.67 -18.55 15.65
C ALA A 88 6.22 -18.97 15.45
N LEU A 89 5.54 -18.34 14.52
CA LEU A 89 4.15 -18.63 14.16
C LEU A 89 3.98 -20.03 13.55
N ASN A 90 4.87 -20.45 12.64
CA ASN A 90 4.86 -21.80 12.08
C ASN A 90 5.14 -22.85 13.14
N ARG A 91 6.03 -22.57 14.09
CA ARG A 91 6.34 -23.48 15.20
C ARG A 91 5.15 -23.63 16.15
N GLU A 92 4.51 -22.53 16.52
CA GLU A 92 3.28 -22.56 17.33
C GLU A 92 2.19 -23.40 16.65
N PHE A 93 2.04 -23.25 15.36
CA PHE A 93 1.08 -24.03 14.55
C PHE A 93 1.45 -25.54 14.55
N GLU A 94 2.72 -25.88 14.23
CA GLU A 94 3.20 -27.27 14.24
C GLU A 94 2.96 -27.94 15.60
N ASP A 95 3.25 -27.23 16.69
CA ASP A 95 3.06 -27.74 18.06
C ASP A 95 1.57 -27.89 18.40
N LYS A 96 0.72 -26.94 18.07
CA LYS A 96 -0.75 -27.06 18.24
C LYS A 96 -1.34 -28.22 17.43
N LEU A 97 -0.92 -28.36 16.16
CA LEU A 97 -1.34 -29.43 15.28
C LEU A 97 -0.89 -30.80 15.81
N ALA A 98 0.42 -30.96 16.08
CA ALA A 98 1.01 -32.18 16.59
C ALA A 98 0.36 -32.61 17.91
N MET A 99 0.18 -31.68 18.85
CA MET A 99 -0.47 -31.92 20.14
C MET A 99 -1.93 -32.39 19.97
N THR A 100 -2.67 -31.74 19.04
CA THR A 100 -4.08 -32.11 18.76
C THR A 100 -4.17 -33.51 18.17
N VAL A 101 -3.31 -33.87 17.22
CA VAL A 101 -3.24 -35.20 16.60
C VAL A 101 -2.77 -36.22 17.61
N MET A 102 -1.70 -36.00 18.35
CA MET A 102 -1.19 -36.92 19.38
C MET A 102 -2.25 -37.18 20.46
N ARG A 103 -2.94 -36.15 20.93
CA ARG A 103 -3.99 -36.25 21.93
C ARG A 103 -5.18 -37.10 21.38
N ARG A 104 -5.48 -37.00 20.10
CA ARG A 104 -6.52 -37.84 19.45
C ARG A 104 -6.10 -39.31 19.36
N ILE A 105 -4.84 -39.55 18.91
CA ILE A 105 -4.29 -40.93 18.82
C ILE A 105 -4.22 -41.54 20.22
N PHE A 106 -3.67 -40.85 21.19
CA PHE A 106 -3.55 -41.30 22.57
C PHE A 106 -4.92 -41.64 23.17
N SER A 107 -5.92 -40.73 23.01
CA SER A 107 -7.25 -40.96 23.56
C SER A 107 -7.93 -42.19 22.92
N LYS A 108 -7.68 -42.45 21.64
CA LYS A 108 -8.30 -43.58 20.91
C LYS A 108 -7.62 -44.94 21.23
N LEU A 109 -6.29 -44.93 21.50
CA LEU A 109 -5.51 -46.14 21.71
C LEU A 109 -5.42 -46.58 23.18
N PHE A 110 -5.35 -45.58 24.11
CA PHE A 110 -4.99 -45.87 25.50
C PHE A 110 -6.10 -45.58 26.52
N LEU A 111 -7.13 -44.81 26.16
CA LEU A 111 -8.19 -44.44 27.11
C LEU A 111 -9.38 -45.42 27.01
N PRO A 112 -9.90 -45.91 28.15
CA PRO A 112 -11.12 -46.71 28.21
C PRO A 112 -12.35 -45.95 27.67
N ALA A 113 -13.32 -46.68 27.12
CA ALA A 113 -14.54 -46.12 26.54
C ALA A 113 -15.32 -45.16 27.46
N PRO A 114 -15.49 -45.40 28.78
CA PRO A 114 -16.18 -44.45 29.64
C PRO A 114 -15.48 -43.10 29.74
N ILE A 115 -14.16 -43.07 29.75
CA ILE A 115 -13.37 -41.85 29.83
C ILE A 115 -13.48 -41.06 28.53
N THR A 116 -13.36 -41.74 27.39
CA THR A 116 -13.50 -41.10 26.08
C THR A 116 -14.90 -40.55 25.86
N THR A 117 -15.95 -41.23 26.35
CA THR A 117 -17.33 -40.73 26.36
C THR A 117 -17.49 -39.49 27.21
N ALA A 118 -17.01 -39.49 28.46
CA ALA A 118 -17.06 -38.32 29.34
C ALA A 118 -16.31 -37.12 28.72
N MET A 119 -15.14 -37.37 28.14
CA MET A 119 -14.41 -36.33 27.42
C MET A 119 -15.13 -35.79 26.19
N ALA A 120 -15.81 -36.66 25.43
CA ALA A 120 -16.61 -36.24 24.27
C ALA A 120 -17.79 -35.36 24.71
N LEU A 121 -18.50 -35.76 25.76
CA LEU A 121 -19.58 -34.97 26.36
C LEU A 121 -19.10 -33.61 26.87
N TYR A 122 -17.98 -33.57 27.60
CA TYR A 122 -17.41 -32.32 28.08
C TYR A 122 -17.03 -31.37 26.93
N ARG A 123 -16.38 -31.89 25.90
CA ARG A 123 -15.96 -31.06 24.73
C ARG A 123 -17.16 -30.60 23.89
N SER A 124 -18.24 -31.42 23.82
CA SER A 124 -19.44 -31.01 23.06
C SER A 124 -20.12 -29.78 23.62
N LEU A 125 -19.96 -29.47 24.93
CA LEU A 125 -20.53 -28.32 25.58
C LEU A 125 -20.05 -27.00 24.95
N LYS A 126 -18.79 -26.91 24.48
CA LYS A 126 -18.25 -25.72 23.77
C LYS A 126 -19.10 -25.43 22.54
N TYR A 127 -19.19 -26.38 21.64
CA TYR A 127 -19.89 -26.23 20.34
C TYR A 127 -21.39 -26.00 20.51
N ILE A 128 -22.05 -26.75 21.44
CA ILE A 128 -23.46 -26.56 21.74
C ILE A 128 -23.73 -25.15 22.29
N ARG A 129 -22.88 -24.65 23.20
CA ARG A 129 -23.00 -23.32 23.75
C ARG A 129 -22.83 -22.24 22.66
N GLU A 130 -21.83 -22.36 21.80
CA GLU A 130 -21.57 -21.43 20.69
C GLU A 130 -22.76 -21.37 19.73
N GLY A 131 -23.32 -22.52 19.33
CA GLY A 131 -24.49 -22.56 18.48
C GLY A 131 -25.75 -22.00 19.13
N LEU A 132 -25.98 -22.27 20.44
CA LEU A 132 -27.09 -21.69 21.18
C LEU A 132 -26.95 -20.18 21.34
N THR A 133 -25.74 -19.70 21.54
CA THR A 133 -25.47 -18.25 21.63
C THR A 133 -25.77 -17.57 20.29
N ALA A 134 -25.35 -18.13 19.16
CA ALA A 134 -25.67 -17.64 17.83
C ALA A 134 -27.20 -17.58 17.59
N LEU A 135 -27.91 -18.65 17.93
CA LEU A 135 -29.37 -18.69 17.83
C LEU A 135 -30.06 -17.67 18.72
N TRP A 136 -29.53 -17.42 19.93
CA TRP A 136 -30.09 -16.42 20.86
C TRP A 136 -29.95 -14.99 20.27
N HIS A 137 -28.90 -14.72 19.51
CA HIS A 137 -28.72 -13.44 18.80
C HIS A 137 -29.49 -13.37 17.47
N GLY A 138 -30.21 -14.45 17.10
CA GLY A 138 -30.94 -14.51 15.84
C GLY A 138 -30.06 -14.77 14.61
N GLU A 139 -28.82 -15.22 14.80
CA GLU A 139 -27.85 -15.46 13.74
C GLU A 139 -27.84 -16.96 13.35
N LEU A 140 -28.14 -17.25 12.08
CA LEU A 140 -27.95 -18.57 11.49
C LEU A 140 -26.54 -18.67 10.90
N SER A 141 -25.56 -18.94 11.75
CA SER A 141 -24.12 -19.05 11.39
C SER A 141 -23.64 -20.49 11.35
N VAL A 142 -22.39 -20.70 10.94
CA VAL A 142 -21.71 -22.00 10.93
C VAL A 142 -21.73 -22.66 12.31
N ALA A 143 -21.62 -21.88 13.39
CA ALA A 143 -21.70 -22.41 14.76
C ALA A 143 -22.99 -23.18 15.03
N VAL A 144 -24.11 -22.83 14.35
CA VAL A 144 -25.38 -23.57 14.46
C VAL A 144 -25.29 -24.90 13.73
N LEU A 145 -24.61 -24.97 12.57
CA LEU A 145 -24.38 -26.23 11.85
C LEU A 145 -23.54 -27.19 12.68
N ASP A 146 -22.45 -26.72 13.24
CA ASP A 146 -21.50 -27.45 14.06
C ASP A 146 -22.18 -27.98 15.33
N ALA A 147 -22.90 -27.10 16.03
CA ALA A 147 -23.70 -27.47 17.21
C ALA A 147 -24.74 -28.56 16.88
N THR A 148 -25.40 -28.44 15.73
CA THR A 148 -26.41 -29.41 15.28
C THR A 148 -25.76 -30.78 15.02
N ALA A 149 -24.63 -30.82 14.30
CA ALA A 149 -23.89 -32.03 14.00
C ALA A 149 -23.39 -32.75 15.26
N VAL A 150 -22.80 -31.97 16.18
CA VAL A 150 -22.32 -32.48 17.48
C VAL A 150 -23.49 -32.99 18.34
N THR A 151 -24.56 -32.20 18.46
CA THR A 151 -25.73 -32.54 19.27
C THR A 151 -26.41 -33.82 18.78
N VAL A 152 -26.66 -33.95 17.47
CA VAL A 152 -27.27 -35.13 16.87
C VAL A 152 -26.43 -36.40 17.13
N SER A 153 -25.11 -36.31 17.01
CA SER A 153 -24.22 -37.44 17.29
C SER A 153 -24.22 -37.83 18.76
N VAL A 154 -24.23 -36.85 19.67
CA VAL A 154 -24.30 -37.09 21.13
C VAL A 154 -25.64 -37.72 21.55
N VAL A 155 -26.77 -37.16 21.08
CA VAL A 155 -28.11 -37.67 21.40
C VAL A 155 -28.29 -39.12 20.93
N ARG A 156 -27.67 -39.53 19.82
CA ARG A 156 -27.66 -40.92 19.35
C ARG A 156 -26.77 -41.87 20.17
N GLY A 157 -25.98 -41.34 21.08
CA GLY A 157 -24.98 -42.14 21.79
C GLY A 157 -23.76 -42.53 20.94
N ASP A 158 -23.60 -41.94 19.74
CA ASP A 158 -22.44 -42.17 18.88
C ASP A 158 -21.31 -41.19 19.22
N PHE A 159 -20.69 -41.39 20.36
CA PHE A 159 -19.60 -40.54 20.87
C PHE A 159 -18.33 -40.69 20.03
N SER A 160 -18.16 -41.76 19.26
CA SER A 160 -17.04 -41.92 18.32
C SER A 160 -17.14 -40.94 17.18
N THR A 161 -18.32 -40.84 16.56
CA THR A 161 -18.63 -39.88 15.51
C THR A 161 -18.56 -38.45 16.06
N ALA A 162 -19.21 -38.16 17.21
CA ALA A 162 -19.14 -36.86 17.85
C ALA A 162 -17.67 -36.40 18.10
N GLY A 163 -16.84 -37.31 18.63
CA GLY A 163 -15.43 -37.03 18.84
C GLY A 163 -14.61 -36.80 17.55
N SER A 164 -14.99 -37.48 16.46
CA SER A 164 -14.33 -37.30 15.17
C SER A 164 -14.75 -36.00 14.49
N VAL A 165 -16.02 -35.63 14.58
CA VAL A 165 -16.55 -34.34 14.14
C VAL A 165 -15.84 -33.19 14.87
N MET A 166 -15.83 -33.19 16.21
CA MET A 166 -15.16 -32.16 17.00
C MET A 166 -13.65 -32.08 16.74
N PHE A 167 -13.01 -33.21 16.41
CA PHE A 167 -11.59 -33.22 16.01
C PHE A 167 -11.39 -32.52 14.67
N MET A 168 -12.25 -32.78 13.67
CA MET A 168 -12.17 -32.13 12.36
C MET A 168 -12.47 -30.65 12.44
N LEU A 169 -13.44 -30.22 13.26
CA LEU A 169 -13.72 -28.80 13.49
C LEU A 169 -12.53 -28.12 14.14
N ARG A 170 -11.93 -28.74 15.17
CA ARG A 170 -10.72 -28.17 15.81
C ARG A 170 -9.53 -28.09 14.86
N LEU A 171 -9.38 -29.04 13.96
CA LEU A 171 -8.34 -29.00 12.93
C LEU A 171 -8.59 -27.82 11.97
N GLY A 172 -9.84 -27.61 11.55
CA GLY A 172 -10.25 -26.47 10.73
C GLY A 172 -9.91 -25.13 11.41
N GLU A 173 -10.31 -24.95 12.67
CA GLU A 173 -10.00 -23.74 13.47
C GLU A 173 -8.49 -23.45 13.52
N ILE A 174 -7.65 -24.47 13.75
CA ILE A 174 -6.19 -24.31 13.82
C ILE A 174 -5.61 -23.89 12.47
N LEU A 175 -6.07 -24.51 11.38
CA LEU A 175 -5.64 -24.20 10.02
C LEU A 175 -6.04 -22.76 9.61
N GLU A 176 -7.26 -22.35 9.95
CA GLU A 176 -7.79 -21.02 9.70
C GLU A 176 -6.98 -19.94 10.44
N GLU A 177 -6.78 -20.13 11.78
CA GLU A 177 -5.99 -19.21 12.60
C GLU A 177 -4.55 -19.04 12.05
N TRP A 178 -3.91 -20.16 11.69
CA TRP A 178 -2.55 -20.13 11.16
C TRP A 178 -2.46 -19.42 9.81
N THR A 179 -3.37 -19.75 8.89
CA THR A 179 -3.35 -19.21 7.52
C THR A 179 -3.55 -17.70 7.54
N HIS A 180 -4.49 -17.22 8.37
CA HIS A 180 -4.73 -15.79 8.55
C HIS A 180 -3.51 -15.07 9.16
N LYS A 181 -3.00 -15.56 10.31
CA LYS A 181 -1.84 -14.96 10.96
C LYS A 181 -0.60 -14.95 10.07
N LYS A 182 -0.38 -16.02 9.30
CA LYS A 182 0.74 -16.10 8.37
C LYS A 182 0.62 -15.06 7.26
N SER A 183 -0.57 -14.89 6.68
CA SER A 183 -0.80 -13.91 5.62
C SER A 183 -0.54 -12.47 6.10
N VAL A 184 -1.00 -12.13 7.32
CA VAL A 184 -0.73 -10.84 7.95
C VAL A 184 0.77 -10.64 8.21
N ALA A 185 1.44 -11.68 8.74
CA ALA A 185 2.88 -11.61 9.01
C ALA A 185 3.73 -11.47 7.73
N ASP A 186 3.36 -12.18 6.64
CA ASP A 186 4.05 -12.09 5.35
C ASP A 186 3.89 -10.68 4.73
N LEU A 187 2.68 -10.08 4.83
CA LEU A 187 2.44 -8.71 4.39
C LEU A 187 3.22 -7.70 5.24
N ALA A 188 3.17 -7.81 6.57
CA ALA A 188 3.90 -6.93 7.48
C ALA A 188 5.41 -7.02 7.24
N GLY A 189 5.95 -8.22 6.98
CA GLY A 189 7.34 -8.43 6.62
C GLY A 189 7.73 -7.71 5.32
N ALA A 190 6.91 -7.81 4.28
CA ALA A 190 7.15 -7.12 3.01
C ALA A 190 7.14 -5.58 3.16
N MET A 191 6.20 -5.06 3.94
CA MET A 191 6.09 -3.62 4.20
C MET A 191 7.18 -3.07 5.12
N SER A 192 7.78 -3.89 6.00
CA SER A 192 8.81 -3.47 6.94
C SER A 192 10.19 -3.24 6.31
N LEU A 193 10.43 -3.72 5.11
CA LEU A 193 11.71 -3.57 4.39
C LEU A 193 11.96 -2.14 3.87
N ASN A 194 10.95 -1.28 3.79
CA ASN A 194 11.11 0.12 3.39
C ASN A 194 11.56 0.97 4.59
N VAL A 195 12.80 1.40 4.62
CA VAL A 195 13.40 2.19 5.72
C VAL A 195 13.00 3.66 5.59
N ASP A 196 12.18 4.18 6.54
CA ASP A 196 11.95 5.61 6.67
C ASP A 196 13.16 6.27 7.34
N LYS A 197 13.69 7.32 6.71
CA LYS A 197 14.79 8.12 7.21
C LYS A 197 14.26 9.46 7.72
N VAL A 198 14.90 10.01 8.74
CA VAL A 198 14.57 11.30 9.33
C VAL A 198 15.80 12.19 9.36
N TRP A 199 15.59 13.52 9.26
CA TRP A 199 16.66 14.48 9.41
C TRP A 199 16.92 14.72 10.90
N LEU A 200 18.08 14.29 11.39
CA LEU A 200 18.55 14.56 12.74
C LEU A 200 19.37 15.85 12.73
N GLN A 201 19.04 16.80 13.61
CA GLN A 201 19.82 18.01 13.81
C GLN A 201 20.82 17.80 14.95
N SER A 202 22.12 17.82 14.60
CA SER A 202 23.23 17.79 15.57
C SER A 202 24.06 19.09 15.46
N GLY A 203 23.75 20.06 16.32
CA GLY A 203 24.31 21.41 16.22
C GLY A 203 23.85 22.11 14.93
N ASP A 204 24.82 22.57 14.11
CA ASP A 204 24.56 23.21 12.81
C ASP A 204 24.54 22.23 11.62
N THR A 205 24.66 20.93 11.88
CA THR A 205 24.66 19.90 10.82
C THR A 205 23.39 19.09 10.85
N GLU A 206 22.85 18.80 9.66
CA GLU A 206 21.71 17.95 9.45
C GLU A 206 22.18 16.61 8.86
N VAL A 207 21.80 15.52 9.48
CA VAL A 207 22.19 14.17 9.07
C VAL A 207 20.93 13.33 8.83
N LEU A 208 20.83 12.68 7.68
CA LEU A 208 19.72 11.79 7.37
C LEU A 208 20.01 10.42 7.98
N VAL A 209 19.26 10.06 9.02
CA VAL A 209 19.40 8.79 9.76
C VAL A 209 18.14 7.93 9.65
N PRO A 210 18.25 6.59 9.76
CA PRO A 210 17.09 5.73 9.93
C PRO A 210 16.31 6.10 11.21
N ILE A 211 14.96 6.02 11.15
CA ILE A 211 14.11 6.38 12.30
C ILE A 211 14.41 5.51 13.56
N GLY A 212 14.89 4.26 13.35
CA GLY A 212 15.26 3.35 14.43
C GLY A 212 16.47 3.81 15.24
N ASP A 213 17.33 4.66 14.65
CA ASP A 213 18.55 5.17 15.32
C ASP A 213 18.28 6.42 16.17
N VAL A 214 17.05 6.97 16.13
CA VAL A 214 16.66 8.17 16.88
C VAL A 214 16.42 7.84 18.35
N GLN A 215 17.04 8.60 19.25
CA GLN A 215 16.94 8.42 20.71
C GLN A 215 16.05 9.50 21.36
N LEU A 216 15.64 9.23 22.60
CA LEU A 216 14.94 10.22 23.44
C LEU A 216 15.81 11.47 23.64
N GLY A 217 15.25 12.64 23.35
CA GLY A 217 15.95 13.92 23.44
C GLY A 217 16.67 14.34 22.15
N ASP A 218 16.68 13.48 21.13
CA ASP A 218 17.19 13.87 19.81
C ASP A 218 16.29 14.93 19.17
N ARG A 219 16.89 15.77 18.32
CA ARG A 219 16.19 16.82 17.59
C ARG A 219 16.05 16.46 16.14
N ILE A 220 14.81 16.31 15.69
CA ILE A 220 14.46 15.99 14.31
C ILE A 220 13.93 17.24 13.61
N LEU A 221 14.40 17.48 12.38
CA LEU A 221 13.91 18.54 11.53
C LEU A 221 12.73 18.05 10.71
N VAL A 222 11.59 18.71 10.88
CA VAL A 222 10.38 18.47 10.11
C VAL A 222 10.18 19.62 9.15
N ARG A 223 10.15 19.32 7.84
CA ARG A 223 9.99 20.30 6.76
C ARG A 223 8.56 20.28 6.24
N THR A 224 8.18 21.31 5.51
CA THR A 224 6.90 21.36 4.78
C THR A 224 6.69 20.08 3.97
N GLY A 225 5.49 19.53 4.02
CA GLY A 225 5.13 18.27 3.37
C GLY A 225 5.60 16.99 4.06
N SER A 226 6.32 17.11 5.19
CA SER A 226 6.86 15.94 5.90
C SER A 226 5.93 15.45 7.00
N LEU A 227 5.88 14.12 7.15
CA LEU A 227 5.24 13.47 8.29
C LEU A 227 6.10 13.68 9.55
N ILE A 228 5.47 13.98 10.67
CA ILE A 228 6.12 13.99 11.99
C ILE A 228 6.29 12.52 12.42
N PRO A 229 7.53 12.03 12.51
CA PRO A 229 7.75 10.58 12.64
C PRO A 229 7.60 10.07 14.07
N LEU A 230 7.78 10.94 15.08
CA LEU A 230 7.81 10.58 16.51
C LEU A 230 7.11 11.66 17.33
N ASP A 231 6.51 11.25 18.46
CA ASP A 231 5.92 12.18 19.42
C ASP A 231 6.99 13.04 20.06
N GLY A 232 6.76 14.36 20.12
CA GLY A 232 7.72 15.29 20.68
C GLY A 232 7.17 16.68 20.92
N GLN A 233 8.08 17.60 21.19
CA GLN A 233 7.78 18.99 21.41
C GLN A 233 8.58 19.87 20.46
N VAL A 234 7.96 20.85 19.86
CA VAL A 234 8.65 21.84 19.02
C VAL A 234 9.62 22.64 19.88
N VAL A 235 10.91 22.68 19.49
CA VAL A 235 11.95 23.46 20.18
C VAL A 235 12.32 24.72 19.41
N SER A 236 12.19 24.72 18.08
CA SER A 236 12.43 25.90 17.24
C SER A 236 11.62 25.84 15.95
N GLY A 237 11.40 26.97 15.31
CA GLY A 237 10.59 27.09 14.08
C GLY A 237 9.10 27.17 14.36
N GLU A 238 8.32 27.30 13.28
CA GLU A 238 6.85 27.33 13.28
C GLU A 238 6.34 26.52 12.09
N ALA A 239 5.33 25.68 12.31
CA ALA A 239 4.72 24.89 11.25
C ALA A 239 3.20 24.78 11.44
N MET A 240 2.46 24.78 10.34
CA MET A 240 1.06 24.41 10.30
C MET A 240 0.97 22.89 10.19
N VAL A 241 0.40 22.23 11.20
CA VAL A 241 0.36 20.77 11.31
C VAL A 241 -1.08 20.28 11.16
N ASN A 242 -1.32 19.46 10.17
CA ASN A 242 -2.57 18.72 9.98
C ASN A 242 -2.61 17.55 10.95
N GLN A 243 -3.63 17.54 11.81
CA GLN A 243 -3.86 16.52 12.83
C GLN A 243 -5.12 15.69 12.56
N ALA A 244 -5.68 15.76 11.37
CA ALA A 244 -6.92 15.07 10.99
C ALA A 244 -6.87 13.56 11.25
N SER A 245 -5.70 12.96 11.08
CA SER A 245 -5.45 11.52 11.38
C SER A 245 -5.64 11.15 12.85
N ILE A 246 -5.54 12.11 13.76
CA ILE A 246 -5.65 11.87 15.21
C ILE A 246 -6.93 12.47 15.78
N THR A 247 -7.28 13.69 15.38
CA THR A 247 -8.41 14.44 15.94
C THR A 247 -9.68 14.37 15.11
N GLY A 248 -9.57 13.99 13.84
CA GLY A 248 -10.68 14.04 12.86
C GLY A 248 -11.01 15.46 12.35
N GLU A 249 -10.27 16.49 12.79
CA GLU A 249 -10.47 17.87 12.36
C GLU A 249 -9.55 18.21 11.17
N SER A 250 -10.15 18.64 10.05
CA SER A 250 -9.42 18.90 8.80
C SER A 250 -8.61 20.20 8.80
N MET A 251 -8.81 21.10 9.77
CA MET A 251 -8.09 22.38 9.79
C MET A 251 -6.70 22.22 10.43
N PRO A 252 -5.62 22.65 9.74
CA PRO A 252 -4.27 22.60 10.28
C PRO A 252 -4.12 23.53 11.50
N VAL A 253 -3.34 23.09 12.47
CA VAL A 253 -3.07 23.82 13.70
C VAL A 253 -1.64 24.36 13.72
N VAL A 254 -1.49 25.64 14.00
CA VAL A 254 -0.16 26.28 14.11
C VAL A 254 0.58 25.74 15.35
N LYS A 255 1.76 25.17 15.15
CA LYS A 255 2.68 24.68 16.18
C LYS A 255 3.87 25.59 16.31
N ARG A 256 4.13 26.07 17.54
CA ARG A 256 5.23 26.97 17.91
C ARG A 256 6.13 26.32 18.94
N PRO A 257 7.33 26.88 19.21
CA PRO A 257 8.17 26.36 20.29
C PRO A 257 7.39 26.18 21.60
N GLY A 258 7.50 24.98 22.19
CA GLY A 258 6.73 24.56 23.34
C GLY A 258 5.42 23.79 23.01
N SER A 259 4.97 23.76 21.76
CA SER A 259 3.78 23.03 21.36
C SER A 259 4.08 21.52 21.23
N PRO A 260 3.19 20.63 21.72
CA PRO A 260 3.32 19.20 21.48
C PRO A 260 2.95 18.86 20.03
N VAL A 261 3.67 17.90 19.46
CA VAL A 261 3.40 17.33 18.14
C VAL A 261 3.35 15.81 18.26
N TYR A 262 2.56 15.19 17.41
CA TYR A 262 2.25 13.76 17.48
C TYR A 262 2.71 13.03 16.23
N ALA A 263 3.23 11.82 16.40
CA ALA A 263 3.63 10.96 15.31
C ALA A 263 2.42 10.63 14.41
N GLY A 264 2.63 10.71 13.08
CA GLY A 264 1.56 10.48 12.12
C GLY A 264 0.79 11.74 11.70
N THR A 265 1.13 12.91 12.23
CA THR A 265 0.63 14.21 11.76
C THR A 265 1.58 14.80 10.70
N VAL A 266 1.10 15.72 9.89
CA VAL A 266 1.83 16.25 8.73
C VAL A 266 2.03 17.76 8.86
N ALA A 267 3.25 18.24 8.63
CA ALA A 267 3.54 19.66 8.50
C ALA A 267 3.13 20.14 7.11
N GLU A 268 2.00 20.84 6.97
CA GLU A 268 1.51 21.36 5.69
C GLU A 268 2.31 22.57 5.22
N GLU A 269 2.62 23.50 6.15
CA GLU A 269 3.42 24.69 5.86
C GLU A 269 4.43 24.95 6.97
N GLY A 270 5.54 25.60 6.62
CA GLY A 270 6.61 25.94 7.53
C GLY A 270 7.56 24.77 7.85
N GLN A 271 8.49 25.03 8.75
CA GLN A 271 9.42 24.00 9.25
C GLN A 271 9.64 24.16 10.75
N CYS A 272 9.79 23.05 11.44
CA CYS A 272 10.06 23.06 12.86
C CYS A 272 11.05 21.97 13.26
N VAL A 273 11.76 22.22 14.35
CA VAL A 273 12.62 21.22 15.00
C VAL A 273 11.86 20.66 16.18
N VAL A 274 11.74 19.35 16.22
CA VAL A 274 11.01 18.61 17.24
C VAL A 274 12.00 17.84 18.09
N GLU A 275 11.97 18.04 19.40
CA GLU A 275 12.70 17.21 20.38
C GLU A 275 11.86 15.99 20.74
N VAL A 276 12.40 14.80 20.50
CA VAL A 276 11.71 13.52 20.67
C VAL A 276 11.48 13.25 22.15
N GLN A 277 10.22 13.15 22.57
CA GLN A 277 9.83 12.89 23.97
C GLN A 277 9.40 11.45 24.22
N LYS A 278 9.03 10.71 23.19
CA LYS A 278 8.70 9.28 23.25
C LYS A 278 9.31 8.57 22.06
N VAL A 279 10.30 7.74 22.32
CA VAL A 279 10.61 6.62 21.44
C VAL A 279 9.63 5.53 21.86
N GLN A 280 8.49 5.42 21.15
CA GLN A 280 7.53 4.35 21.48
C GLN A 280 8.17 3.01 21.16
N GLY A 281 8.14 2.08 22.12
CA GLY A 281 8.43 0.68 21.96
C GLY A 281 7.37 -0.13 21.18
N SER A 282 6.51 0.51 20.41
CA SER A 282 5.75 -0.15 19.37
C SER A 282 6.53 0.01 18.08
N GLY A 283 7.33 -0.99 17.77
CA GLY A 283 8.13 -1.04 16.57
C GLY A 283 7.27 -0.78 15.32
N ARG A 284 7.95 -0.37 14.25
CA ARG A 284 7.35 -0.18 12.91
C ARG A 284 6.42 -1.34 12.52
N TYR A 285 6.76 -2.58 12.92
CA TYR A 285 5.96 -3.78 12.72
C TYR A 285 4.56 -3.66 13.36
N ASP A 286 4.44 -3.19 14.59
CA ASP A 286 3.14 -3.06 15.27
C ASP A 286 2.26 -1.98 14.65
N ARG A 287 2.86 -0.91 14.09
CA ARG A 287 2.13 0.09 13.29
C ARG A 287 1.63 -0.51 11.98
N ILE A 288 2.48 -1.29 11.31
CA ILE A 288 2.11 -1.98 10.07
C ILE A 288 1.01 -3.00 10.35
N VAL A 289 1.10 -3.80 11.41
CA VAL A 289 0.05 -4.75 11.81
C VAL A 289 -1.27 -4.00 12.09
N ARG A 290 -1.24 -2.90 12.84
CA ARG A 290 -2.44 -2.07 13.06
C ARG A 290 -3.00 -1.51 11.75
N MET A 291 -2.16 -1.03 10.85
CA MET A 291 -2.59 -0.54 9.54
C MET A 291 -3.22 -1.67 8.69
N ILE A 292 -2.70 -2.90 8.78
CA ILE A 292 -3.30 -4.07 8.14
C ILE A 292 -4.65 -4.40 8.77
N GLU A 293 -4.77 -4.39 10.10
CA GLU A 293 -6.04 -4.60 10.81
C GLU A 293 -7.08 -3.52 10.49
N GLU A 294 -6.66 -2.27 10.31
CA GLU A 294 -7.52 -1.18 9.84
C GLU A 294 -7.90 -1.35 8.37
N SER A 295 -6.96 -1.77 7.54
CA SER A 295 -7.20 -2.12 6.13
C SER A 295 -8.23 -3.25 5.98
N GLU A 296 -8.25 -4.24 6.90
CA GLU A 296 -9.28 -5.29 6.91
C GLU A 296 -10.69 -4.75 7.13
N LYS A 297 -10.85 -3.57 7.74
CA LYS A 297 -12.15 -2.89 7.85
C LYS A 297 -12.61 -2.29 6.53
N LEU A 298 -11.68 -2.00 5.61
CA LEU A 298 -11.93 -1.49 4.25
C LEU A 298 -12.10 -2.64 3.25
N LYS A 299 -12.99 -3.60 3.59
CA LYS A 299 -13.26 -4.77 2.75
C LYS A 299 -13.78 -4.38 1.38
N SER A 300 -13.43 -5.17 0.37
CA SER A 300 -13.99 -5.02 -0.97
C SER A 300 -15.49 -5.37 -0.99
N THR A 301 -16.24 -4.77 -1.91
CA THR A 301 -17.66 -5.11 -2.10
C THR A 301 -17.85 -6.57 -2.50
N THR A 302 -16.91 -7.13 -3.25
CA THR A 302 -16.91 -8.55 -3.64
C THR A 302 -16.67 -9.47 -2.44
N GLU A 303 -15.76 -9.09 -1.55
CA GLU A 303 -15.47 -9.81 -0.31
C GLU A 303 -16.69 -9.82 0.63
N ASP A 304 -17.32 -8.66 0.83
CA ASP A 304 -18.54 -8.51 1.63
C ASP A 304 -19.73 -9.26 1.03
N LYS A 305 -19.88 -9.24 -0.30
CA LYS A 305 -20.94 -10.02 -1.00
C LYS A 305 -20.73 -11.52 -0.78
N ALA A 306 -19.49 -11.99 -0.88
CA ALA A 306 -19.17 -13.39 -0.69
C ALA A 306 -19.38 -13.85 0.77
N ALA A 307 -18.97 -13.03 1.75
CA ALA A 307 -19.24 -13.30 3.16
C ALA A 307 -20.75 -13.40 3.44
N ARG A 308 -21.54 -12.42 2.96
CA ARG A 308 -23.02 -12.44 3.09
C ARG A 308 -23.66 -13.62 2.36
N LEU A 309 -23.13 -14.01 1.20
CA LEU A 309 -23.64 -15.18 0.48
C LEU A 309 -23.34 -16.47 1.24
N ALA A 310 -22.15 -16.58 1.82
CA ALA A 310 -21.76 -17.69 2.66
C ALA A 310 -22.75 -17.88 3.83
N ASP A 311 -23.08 -16.79 4.55
CA ASP A 311 -24.05 -16.85 5.64
C ASP A 311 -25.48 -17.18 5.15
N ARG A 312 -25.87 -16.68 3.96
CA ARG A 312 -27.15 -17.02 3.34
C ARG A 312 -27.27 -18.50 2.94
N LEU A 313 -26.16 -19.21 2.74
CA LEU A 313 -26.16 -20.63 2.42
C LEU A 313 -26.45 -21.52 3.63
N VAL A 314 -26.21 -21.05 4.86
CA VAL A 314 -26.45 -21.82 6.08
C VAL A 314 -27.90 -22.33 6.22
N PRO A 315 -28.95 -21.51 6.03
CA PRO A 315 -30.32 -21.99 6.04
C PRO A 315 -30.60 -23.07 4.99
N TYR A 316 -30.00 -22.97 3.81
CA TYR A 316 -30.18 -23.98 2.75
C TYR A 316 -29.47 -25.30 3.11
N THR A 317 -28.31 -25.25 3.76
CA THR A 317 -27.60 -26.42 4.26
C THR A 317 -28.43 -27.12 5.35
N LEU A 318 -29.00 -26.34 6.30
CA LEU A 318 -29.92 -26.87 7.31
C LEU A 318 -31.16 -27.50 6.67
N GLY A 319 -31.80 -26.80 5.73
CA GLY A 319 -32.96 -27.33 4.98
C GLY A 319 -32.62 -28.57 4.19
N GLY A 320 -31.49 -28.61 3.50
CA GLY A 320 -30.98 -29.78 2.79
C GLY A 320 -30.69 -30.95 3.72
N THR A 321 -30.20 -30.69 4.91
CA THR A 321 -29.95 -31.66 5.98
C THR A 321 -31.26 -32.35 6.43
N VAL A 322 -32.28 -31.53 6.74
CA VAL A 322 -33.60 -32.01 7.12
C VAL A 322 -34.24 -32.82 5.98
N LEU A 323 -34.19 -32.29 4.76
CA LEU A 323 -34.71 -32.98 3.56
C LEU A 323 -34.01 -34.32 3.33
N THR A 324 -32.68 -34.36 3.44
CA THR A 324 -31.90 -35.60 3.31
C THR A 324 -32.33 -36.63 4.34
N TYR A 325 -32.56 -36.21 5.59
CA TYR A 325 -33.08 -37.13 6.61
C TYR A 325 -34.48 -37.63 6.30
N LEU A 326 -35.38 -36.75 5.88
CA LEU A 326 -36.77 -37.13 5.54
C LEU A 326 -36.83 -38.10 4.38
N LEU A 327 -35.99 -37.91 3.35
CA LEU A 327 -35.97 -38.79 2.17
C LEU A 327 -35.25 -40.12 2.43
N THR A 328 -34.14 -40.11 3.16
CA THR A 328 -33.27 -41.29 3.31
C THR A 328 -33.47 -42.03 4.62
N ARG A 329 -34.06 -41.37 5.64
CA ARG A 329 -34.15 -41.88 7.03
C ARG A 329 -32.80 -42.32 7.61
N ASN A 330 -31.71 -41.79 7.06
CA ASN A 330 -30.35 -42.15 7.41
C ASN A 330 -29.60 -40.94 7.96
N VAL A 331 -29.30 -41.00 9.26
CA VAL A 331 -28.61 -39.90 9.96
C VAL A 331 -27.16 -39.75 9.50
N THR A 332 -26.48 -40.81 9.07
CA THR A 332 -25.12 -40.72 8.53
C THR A 332 -25.10 -39.88 7.26
N LYS A 333 -26.07 -40.05 6.36
CA LYS A 333 -26.22 -39.23 5.16
C LYS A 333 -26.58 -37.78 5.50
N MET A 334 -27.42 -37.56 6.49
CA MET A 334 -27.77 -36.26 7.03
C MET A 334 -26.51 -35.56 7.58
N LEU A 335 -25.70 -36.23 8.40
CA LEU A 335 -24.46 -35.69 8.94
C LEU A 335 -23.44 -35.37 7.85
N ALA A 336 -23.41 -36.11 6.74
CA ALA A 336 -22.51 -35.81 5.62
C ALA A 336 -22.81 -34.44 4.96
N VAL A 337 -24.08 -34.00 4.96
CA VAL A 337 -24.47 -32.65 4.50
C VAL A 337 -23.98 -31.60 5.48
N LEU A 338 -24.17 -31.83 6.78
CA LEU A 338 -23.73 -30.85 7.83
C LEU A 338 -22.20 -30.69 7.92
N MET A 339 -21.42 -31.68 7.51
CA MET A 339 -19.97 -31.67 7.59
C MET A 339 -19.29 -30.87 6.45
N VAL A 340 -20.05 -30.43 5.49
CA VAL A 340 -19.53 -29.65 4.35
C VAL A 340 -20.16 -28.27 4.39
N ASP A 341 -19.33 -27.29 4.80
CA ASP A 341 -19.72 -25.89 4.87
C ASP A 341 -19.11 -25.09 3.72
N PHE A 342 -19.88 -24.16 3.17
CA PHE A 342 -19.39 -23.23 2.13
C PHE A 342 -18.73 -22.00 2.73
N SER A 343 -19.08 -21.65 3.97
CA SER A 343 -18.75 -20.39 4.60
C SER A 343 -17.27 -20.28 4.99
N CYS A 344 -16.72 -21.33 5.63
CA CYS A 344 -15.34 -21.31 6.11
C CYS A 344 -14.33 -21.05 4.98
N ALA A 345 -14.44 -21.79 3.87
CA ALA A 345 -13.53 -21.64 2.74
C ALA A 345 -13.64 -20.26 2.07
N LEU A 346 -14.85 -19.71 1.97
CA LEU A 346 -15.07 -18.37 1.36
C LEU A 346 -14.57 -17.26 2.27
N LYS A 347 -14.91 -17.29 3.56
CA LYS A 347 -14.52 -16.26 4.54
C LYS A 347 -13.01 -16.22 4.77
N LEU A 348 -12.30 -17.34 4.56
CA LEU A 348 -10.86 -17.43 4.76
C LEU A 348 -10.07 -17.10 3.48
N SER A 349 -10.43 -17.70 2.34
CA SER A 349 -9.60 -17.61 1.13
C SER A 349 -9.59 -16.23 0.47
N MET A 350 -10.66 -15.44 0.63
CA MET A 350 -10.75 -14.11 0.01
C MET A 350 -9.89 -13.06 0.70
N PRO A 351 -9.98 -12.84 2.02
CA PRO A 351 -9.07 -11.93 2.71
C PRO A 351 -7.60 -12.29 2.50
N ILE A 352 -7.27 -13.58 2.49
CA ILE A 352 -5.91 -14.05 2.22
C ILE A 352 -5.44 -13.69 0.81
N ALA A 353 -6.31 -13.81 -0.19
CA ALA A 353 -5.97 -13.40 -1.55
C ALA A 353 -5.72 -11.89 -1.65
N VAL A 354 -6.52 -11.07 -0.96
CA VAL A 354 -6.34 -9.61 -0.88
C VAL A 354 -5.03 -9.26 -0.18
N LEU A 355 -4.74 -9.84 0.98
CA LEU A 355 -3.48 -9.61 1.70
C LEU A 355 -2.26 -10.04 0.87
N SER A 356 -2.38 -11.15 0.10
CA SER A 356 -1.32 -11.58 -0.82
C SER A 356 -1.12 -10.59 -1.97
N ALA A 357 -2.21 -10.04 -2.53
CA ALA A 357 -2.13 -8.99 -3.55
C ALA A 357 -1.47 -7.72 -3.02
N MET A 358 -1.83 -7.29 -1.80
CA MET A 358 -1.21 -6.13 -1.14
C MET A 358 0.29 -6.36 -0.90
N ARG A 359 0.68 -7.58 -0.48
CA ARG A 359 2.09 -7.97 -0.34
C ARG A 359 2.83 -7.87 -1.67
N GLU A 360 2.23 -8.41 -2.75
CA GLU A 360 2.81 -8.35 -4.08
C GLU A 360 2.93 -6.91 -4.59
N CYS A 361 1.91 -6.07 -4.39
CA CYS A 361 1.99 -4.63 -4.66
C CYS A 361 3.16 -3.98 -3.93
N SER A 362 3.37 -4.32 -2.64
CA SER A 362 4.47 -3.78 -1.84
C SER A 362 5.85 -4.15 -2.41
N SER A 363 6.02 -5.32 -3.03
CA SER A 363 7.27 -5.71 -3.70
C SER A 363 7.59 -4.87 -4.93
N TYR A 364 6.57 -4.25 -5.54
CA TYR A 364 6.69 -3.28 -6.64
C TYR A 364 6.66 -1.82 -6.16
N HIS A 365 6.92 -1.55 -4.88
CA HIS A 365 6.89 -0.22 -4.29
C HIS A 365 5.51 0.47 -4.35
N ILE A 366 4.44 -0.32 -4.35
CA ILE A 366 3.05 0.14 -4.36
C ILE A 366 2.43 -0.18 -2.99
N SER A 367 2.04 0.83 -2.25
CA SER A 367 1.34 0.69 -0.97
C SER A 367 -0.16 0.88 -1.16
N VAL A 368 -0.96 -0.07 -0.68
CA VAL A 368 -2.43 -0.07 -0.83
C VAL A 368 -3.07 -0.08 0.54
N LYS A 369 -4.01 0.82 0.81
CA LYS A 369 -4.68 0.94 2.12
C LYS A 369 -5.81 -0.06 2.36
N GLY A 370 -6.28 -0.77 1.32
CA GLY A 370 -7.33 -1.78 1.49
C GLY A 370 -7.79 -2.46 0.22
N GLY A 371 -8.41 -3.64 0.37
CA GLY A 371 -8.86 -4.48 -0.74
C GLY A 371 -9.90 -3.82 -1.65
N ARG A 372 -10.71 -2.91 -1.11
CA ARG A 372 -11.71 -2.17 -1.91
C ARG A 372 -11.06 -1.33 -3.02
N PHE A 373 -9.87 -0.82 -2.79
CA PHE A 373 -9.15 0.01 -3.76
C PHE A 373 -8.55 -0.84 -4.89
N LEU A 374 -8.08 -2.06 -4.58
CA LEU A 374 -7.70 -3.03 -5.61
C LEU A 374 -8.90 -3.44 -6.47
N GLU A 375 -10.09 -3.61 -5.86
CA GLU A 375 -11.32 -3.86 -6.61
C GLU A 375 -11.67 -2.68 -7.51
N ALA A 376 -11.61 -1.44 -7.02
CA ALA A 376 -11.83 -0.23 -7.81
C ALA A 376 -10.85 -0.15 -8.98
N VAL A 377 -9.55 -0.36 -8.72
CA VAL A 377 -8.53 -0.41 -9.78
C VAL A 377 -8.82 -1.51 -10.80
N ALA A 378 -9.28 -2.69 -10.39
CA ALA A 378 -9.63 -3.78 -11.30
C ALA A 378 -10.86 -3.49 -12.17
N GLN A 379 -11.81 -2.69 -11.68
CA GLN A 379 -13.07 -2.37 -12.35
C GLN A 379 -13.04 -1.03 -13.11
N ALA A 380 -12.01 -0.21 -12.89
CA ALA A 380 -11.89 1.11 -13.46
C ALA A 380 -12.01 1.09 -14.99
N ASP A 381 -12.81 1.99 -15.52
CA ASP A 381 -12.94 2.27 -16.95
C ASP A 381 -12.40 3.64 -17.34
N THR A 382 -12.24 4.55 -16.37
CA THR A 382 -11.79 5.92 -16.54
C THR A 382 -10.59 6.20 -15.62
N VAL A 383 -9.53 6.77 -16.18
CA VAL A 383 -8.34 7.21 -15.44
C VAL A 383 -8.14 8.69 -15.68
N VAL A 384 -8.01 9.46 -14.61
CA VAL A 384 -7.75 10.90 -14.64
C VAL A 384 -6.33 11.13 -14.13
N PHE A 385 -5.51 11.78 -14.95
CA PHE A 385 -4.16 12.18 -14.60
C PHE A 385 -4.09 13.68 -14.31
N ASP A 386 -3.46 14.04 -13.22
CA ASP A 386 -2.84 15.38 -13.16
C ASP A 386 -1.63 15.43 -14.10
N LYS A 387 -1.34 16.59 -14.67
CA LYS A 387 -0.14 16.75 -15.52
C LYS A 387 1.12 16.82 -14.67
N THR A 388 1.17 17.82 -13.78
CA THR A 388 2.39 18.24 -13.09
C THR A 388 2.79 17.25 -12.00
N GLY A 389 4.05 16.77 -12.02
CA GLY A 389 4.51 15.79 -11.03
C GLY A 389 3.99 14.36 -11.24
N THR A 390 3.09 14.15 -12.20
CA THR A 390 2.51 12.86 -12.53
C THR A 390 2.93 12.42 -13.93
N LEU A 391 2.47 13.09 -14.99
CA LEU A 391 2.93 12.86 -16.36
C LEU A 391 4.27 13.52 -16.65
N THR A 392 4.68 14.49 -15.82
CA THR A 392 5.96 15.18 -15.86
C THR A 392 6.83 14.81 -14.66
N TYR A 393 8.12 15.16 -14.72
CA TYR A 393 9.05 14.94 -13.59
C TYR A 393 8.93 15.98 -12.47
N ALA A 394 8.09 17.02 -12.62
CA ALA A 394 8.01 18.18 -11.72
C ALA A 394 9.38 18.86 -11.47
N VAL A 395 10.24 18.86 -12.48
CA VAL A 395 11.52 19.55 -12.49
C VAL A 395 11.49 20.59 -13.62
N PRO A 396 10.66 21.63 -13.48
CA PRO A 396 10.54 22.66 -14.49
C PRO A 396 11.86 23.41 -14.65
N THR A 397 12.15 23.83 -15.88
CA THR A 397 13.34 24.63 -16.23
C THR A 397 12.93 25.82 -17.07
N VAL A 398 13.55 26.96 -16.83
CA VAL A 398 13.36 28.15 -17.68
C VAL A 398 14.07 27.92 -19.01
N GLN A 399 13.33 27.91 -20.10
CA GLN A 399 13.88 27.76 -21.46
C GLN A 399 14.16 29.08 -22.12
N ASP A 400 13.29 30.06 -21.93
CA ASP A 400 13.44 31.38 -22.52
C ASP A 400 12.77 32.46 -21.65
N VAL A 401 13.26 33.67 -21.77
CA VAL A 401 12.66 34.87 -21.16
C VAL A 401 12.41 35.88 -22.27
N VAL A 402 11.16 36.06 -22.65
CA VAL A 402 10.76 36.95 -23.75
C VAL A 402 10.36 38.31 -23.17
N PRO A 403 11.18 39.35 -23.30
CA PRO A 403 10.86 40.67 -22.77
C PRO A 403 9.90 41.43 -23.68
N PHE A 404 9.04 42.27 -23.09
CA PHE A 404 8.10 43.18 -23.75
C PHE A 404 8.33 44.60 -23.30
N GLY A 405 7.80 45.61 -24.03
CA GLY A 405 7.91 47.02 -23.66
C GLY A 405 9.32 47.56 -23.65
N GLY A 406 10.28 46.91 -24.34
CA GLY A 406 11.68 47.36 -24.40
C GLY A 406 12.54 47.03 -23.18
N HIS A 407 12.03 46.18 -22.28
CA HIS A 407 12.76 45.69 -21.11
C HIS A 407 13.89 44.70 -21.49
N ASP A 408 14.89 44.56 -20.58
CA ASP A 408 15.95 43.58 -20.73
C ASP A 408 15.58 42.22 -20.13
N ALA A 409 15.86 41.14 -20.84
CA ALA A 409 15.51 39.78 -20.42
C ALA A 409 16.18 39.34 -19.09
N GLN A 410 17.46 39.78 -18.89
CA GLN A 410 18.17 39.41 -17.67
C GLN A 410 17.65 40.18 -16.45
N GLU A 411 17.29 41.47 -16.65
CA GLU A 411 16.67 42.27 -15.60
C GLU A 411 15.29 41.75 -15.21
N MET A 412 14.48 41.34 -16.20
CA MET A 412 13.17 40.73 -15.95
C MET A 412 13.27 39.39 -15.24
N LEU A 413 14.23 38.54 -15.62
CA LEU A 413 14.46 37.27 -14.89
C LEU A 413 14.92 37.49 -13.46
N ARG A 414 15.81 38.47 -13.23
CA ARG A 414 16.26 38.86 -11.89
C ARG A 414 15.11 39.36 -11.02
N LEU A 415 14.24 40.18 -11.57
CA LEU A 415 13.06 40.68 -10.88
C LEU A 415 12.05 39.56 -10.56
N ALA A 416 11.79 38.68 -11.52
CA ALA A 416 10.95 37.52 -11.31
C ALA A 416 11.49 36.63 -10.20
N ALA A 417 12.80 36.33 -10.21
CA ALA A 417 13.43 35.50 -9.17
C ALA A 417 13.33 36.16 -7.78
N CYS A 418 13.49 37.50 -7.69
CA CYS A 418 13.33 38.22 -6.45
C CYS A 418 11.91 38.10 -5.85
N LEU A 419 10.87 38.10 -6.67
CA LEU A 419 9.49 37.95 -6.21
C LEU A 419 9.16 36.49 -5.84
N GLU A 420 9.63 35.52 -6.64
CA GLU A 420 9.33 34.10 -6.49
C GLU A 420 10.11 33.43 -5.35
N GLU A 421 11.24 34.01 -4.89
CA GLU A 421 12.07 33.44 -3.82
C GLU A 421 11.31 33.28 -2.49
N HIS A 422 10.29 34.09 -2.25
CA HIS A 422 9.53 34.08 -0.99
C HIS A 422 8.47 33.01 -0.90
N TYR A 423 8.07 32.41 -2.03
CA TYR A 423 7.02 31.41 -2.10
C TYR A 423 7.47 30.21 -2.94
N PRO A 424 8.31 29.33 -2.37
CA PRO A 424 8.91 28.23 -3.11
C PRO A 424 7.87 27.20 -3.58
N HIS A 425 7.58 27.22 -4.87
CA HIS A 425 6.89 26.16 -5.60
C HIS A 425 7.72 25.77 -6.83
N SER A 426 7.36 24.69 -7.51
CA SER A 426 8.22 24.11 -8.57
C SER A 426 8.63 25.14 -9.66
N MET A 427 7.69 25.96 -10.14
CA MET A 427 7.99 26.99 -11.15
C MET A 427 8.82 28.14 -10.57
N ALA A 428 8.55 28.58 -9.33
CA ALA A 428 9.34 29.57 -8.62
C ALA A 428 10.79 29.13 -8.47
N THR A 429 10.98 27.86 -8.03
CA THR A 429 12.32 27.28 -7.90
C THR A 429 13.07 27.30 -9.23
N ALA A 430 12.43 26.97 -10.34
CA ALA A 430 13.02 27.02 -11.67
C ALA A 430 13.50 28.43 -12.06
N VAL A 431 12.70 29.46 -11.77
CA VAL A 431 13.04 30.86 -12.05
C VAL A 431 14.22 31.32 -11.19
N VAL A 432 14.21 30.97 -9.90
CA VAL A 432 15.29 31.35 -8.96
C VAL A 432 16.60 30.62 -9.30
N GLU A 433 16.54 29.33 -9.64
CA GLU A 433 17.72 28.56 -10.03
C GLU A 433 18.33 29.06 -11.33
N GLU A 434 17.51 29.38 -12.33
CA GLU A 434 18.00 29.94 -13.59
C GLU A 434 18.64 31.31 -13.40
N ALA A 435 18.08 32.17 -12.55
CA ALA A 435 18.70 33.44 -12.19
C ALA A 435 20.07 33.24 -11.52
N LYS A 436 20.17 32.28 -10.60
CA LYS A 436 21.46 31.91 -9.95
C LYS A 436 22.44 31.32 -10.97
N HIS A 437 22.02 30.49 -11.87
CA HIS A 437 22.84 29.87 -12.91
C HIS A 437 23.43 30.94 -13.85
N ARG A 438 22.65 31.99 -14.19
CA ARG A 438 23.11 33.13 -14.96
C ARG A 438 23.93 34.14 -14.14
N GLY A 439 24.17 33.90 -12.86
CA GLY A 439 24.93 34.77 -11.97
C GLY A 439 24.24 36.09 -11.62
N LEU A 440 22.94 36.14 -11.75
CA LEU A 440 22.11 37.31 -11.43
C LEU A 440 21.87 37.35 -9.91
N SER A 441 22.73 38.10 -9.20
CA SER A 441 22.47 38.41 -7.78
C SER A 441 21.46 39.54 -7.67
N HIS A 442 20.60 39.50 -6.66
CA HIS A 442 19.66 40.58 -6.37
C HIS A 442 19.78 41.01 -4.91
N GLU A 443 19.62 42.31 -4.69
CA GLU A 443 19.26 42.86 -3.39
C GLU A 443 17.73 42.95 -3.34
N GLU A 444 17.12 42.84 -2.17
CA GLU A 444 15.68 42.97 -2.02
C GLU A 444 15.21 44.38 -2.40
N TYR A 445 14.48 44.50 -3.54
CA TYR A 445 13.97 45.78 -4.06
C TYR A 445 12.48 46.00 -3.83
N HIS A 446 11.79 45.05 -3.17
CA HIS A 446 10.34 45.04 -3.03
C HIS A 446 9.90 45.37 -1.59
N SER A 447 8.70 45.93 -1.47
CA SER A 447 7.96 46.02 -0.21
C SER A 447 7.23 44.68 0.09
N GLN A 448 6.24 44.68 0.96
CA GLN A 448 5.47 43.49 1.27
C GLN A 448 4.99 42.71 0.01
N VAL A 449 5.37 41.44 -0.07
CA VAL A 449 4.91 40.50 -1.10
C VAL A 449 3.59 39.89 -0.65
N GLN A 450 2.58 39.96 -1.48
CA GLN A 450 1.29 39.30 -1.25
C GLN A 450 1.14 38.11 -2.19
N TYR A 451 1.05 36.93 -1.62
CA TYR A 451 0.74 35.71 -2.37
C TYR A 451 -0.78 35.54 -2.50
N ILE A 452 -1.27 35.35 -3.71
CA ILE A 452 -2.66 35.09 -4.02
C ILE A 452 -2.75 33.62 -4.43
N VAL A 453 -3.34 32.81 -3.55
CA VAL A 453 -3.39 31.35 -3.69
C VAL A 453 -3.92 30.95 -5.08
N ALA A 454 -3.19 30.06 -5.76
CA ALA A 454 -3.47 29.54 -7.11
C ALA A 454 -3.44 30.58 -8.26
N HIS A 455 -3.08 31.83 -8.02
CA HIS A 455 -3.12 32.89 -9.03
C HIS A 455 -1.73 33.49 -9.31
N GLY A 456 -1.01 33.94 -8.29
CA GLY A 456 0.30 34.57 -8.47
C GLY A 456 0.72 35.42 -7.30
N ILE A 457 1.70 36.29 -7.56
CA ILE A 457 2.29 37.17 -6.57
C ILE A 457 2.06 38.62 -6.99
N SER A 458 1.65 39.46 -6.04
CA SER A 458 1.57 40.95 -6.18
C SER A 458 2.52 41.62 -5.20
N SER A 459 3.28 42.59 -5.66
CA SER A 459 4.20 43.39 -4.84
C SER A 459 4.35 44.81 -5.38
N MET A 460 5.01 45.65 -4.61
CA MET A 460 5.40 46.98 -5.05
C MET A 460 6.93 47.02 -5.21
N VAL A 461 7.41 47.31 -6.42
CA VAL A 461 8.83 47.42 -6.75
C VAL A 461 9.10 48.86 -7.21
N ASN A 462 9.99 49.56 -6.54
CA ASN A 462 10.28 50.98 -6.81
C ASN A 462 9.05 51.92 -6.84
N GLY A 463 7.99 51.56 -6.11
CA GLY A 463 6.73 52.32 -6.09
C GLY A 463 5.74 51.96 -7.20
N GLU A 464 6.06 50.99 -8.05
CA GLU A 464 5.17 50.49 -9.10
C GLU A 464 4.60 49.09 -8.75
N LYS A 465 3.32 48.89 -9.03
CA LYS A 465 2.66 47.58 -8.83
C LYS A 465 3.25 46.56 -9.79
N THR A 466 3.81 45.53 -9.25
CA THR A 466 4.44 44.43 -9.97
C THR A 466 3.68 43.14 -9.72
N LEU A 467 3.36 42.41 -10.77
CA LEU A 467 2.59 41.18 -10.74
C LEU A 467 3.37 40.07 -11.46
N ILE A 468 3.39 38.88 -10.86
CA ILE A 468 3.88 37.68 -11.54
C ILE A 468 2.91 36.54 -11.30
N GLY A 469 2.50 35.82 -12.36
CA GLY A 469 1.54 34.73 -12.23
C GLY A 469 0.98 34.22 -13.53
N SER A 470 -0.17 33.55 -13.45
CA SER A 470 -0.89 32.96 -14.59
C SER A 470 -1.50 34.03 -15.51
N ALA A 471 -1.88 33.62 -16.73
CA ALA A 471 -2.55 34.54 -17.68
C ALA A 471 -3.87 35.09 -17.11
N HIS A 472 -4.66 34.21 -16.48
CA HIS A 472 -5.92 34.58 -15.84
C HIS A 472 -5.72 35.68 -14.80
N PHE A 473 -4.78 35.47 -13.87
CA PHE A 473 -4.47 36.43 -12.83
C PHE A 473 -4.04 37.77 -13.40
N VAL A 474 -3.09 37.75 -14.35
CA VAL A 474 -2.47 38.98 -14.85
C VAL A 474 -3.42 39.74 -15.77
N PHE A 475 -4.12 39.08 -16.68
CA PHE A 475 -4.92 39.78 -17.70
C PHE A 475 -6.41 39.90 -17.34
N GLU A 476 -7.01 38.91 -16.66
CA GLU A 476 -8.43 38.94 -16.34
C GLU A 476 -8.71 39.57 -14.97
N ASP A 477 -8.00 39.12 -13.90
CA ASP A 477 -8.22 39.64 -12.55
C ASP A 477 -7.64 41.04 -12.36
N GLU A 478 -6.40 41.25 -12.83
CA GLU A 478 -5.66 42.48 -12.60
C GLU A 478 -5.67 43.45 -13.81
N GLY A 479 -6.22 43.01 -14.95
CA GLY A 479 -6.47 43.84 -16.12
C GLY A 479 -5.23 44.40 -16.80
N CYS A 480 -4.08 43.73 -16.72
CA CYS A 480 -2.86 44.13 -17.39
C CYS A 480 -3.01 44.08 -18.91
N THR A 481 -2.27 44.91 -19.61
CA THR A 481 -2.34 45.04 -21.08
C THR A 481 -1.01 44.68 -21.73
N ILE A 482 -1.08 44.18 -22.97
CA ILE A 482 0.10 43.95 -23.81
C ILE A 482 0.55 45.30 -24.39
N PRO A 483 1.85 45.61 -24.40
CA PRO A 483 2.36 46.86 -24.97
C PRO A 483 1.93 47.05 -26.43
N ALA A 484 1.64 48.31 -26.80
CA ALA A 484 1.13 48.62 -28.14
C ALA A 484 2.11 48.20 -29.25
N GLY A 485 1.64 47.44 -30.21
CA GLY A 485 2.44 46.93 -31.35
C GLY A 485 3.17 45.60 -31.10
N GLU A 486 3.05 45.00 -29.91
CA GLU A 486 3.72 43.73 -29.59
C GLU A 486 2.75 42.54 -29.56
N GLN A 487 1.52 42.68 -29.98
CA GLN A 487 0.53 41.61 -30.01
C GLN A 487 0.98 40.43 -30.85
N GLU A 488 1.53 40.66 -32.05
CA GLU A 488 2.02 39.58 -32.93
C GLU A 488 3.14 38.76 -32.26
N ARG A 489 3.99 39.42 -31.47
CA ARG A 489 5.08 38.79 -30.72
C ARG A 489 4.55 37.95 -29.56
N PHE A 490 3.51 38.42 -28.90
CA PHE A 490 2.80 37.67 -27.86
C PHE A 490 2.11 36.42 -28.43
N ASP A 491 1.43 36.55 -29.57
CA ASP A 491 0.75 35.46 -30.24
C ASP A 491 1.72 34.41 -30.81
N ALA A 492 2.98 34.79 -31.07
CA ALA A 492 4.05 33.94 -31.57
C ALA A 492 4.85 33.22 -30.44
N LEU A 493 4.45 33.37 -29.17
CA LEU A 493 5.10 32.65 -28.07
C LEU A 493 5.02 31.15 -28.25
N PRO A 494 6.09 30.40 -27.91
CA PRO A 494 6.11 28.92 -28.06
C PRO A 494 5.00 28.25 -27.24
N THR A 495 4.12 27.54 -27.90
CA THR A 495 2.93 26.91 -27.27
C THR A 495 3.26 25.66 -26.45
N GLN A 496 4.44 25.10 -26.61
CA GLN A 496 4.93 23.91 -25.91
C GLN A 496 5.38 24.18 -24.46
N TYR A 497 5.54 25.46 -24.08
CA TYR A 497 5.98 25.84 -22.75
C TYR A 497 4.84 26.40 -21.90
N SER A 498 4.91 26.19 -20.59
CA SER A 498 4.10 26.93 -19.63
C SER A 498 4.61 28.35 -19.53
N HIS A 499 3.71 29.32 -19.46
CA HIS A 499 4.07 30.73 -19.44
C HIS A 499 3.78 31.32 -18.07
N LEU A 500 4.79 32.00 -17.49
CA LEU A 500 4.67 32.81 -16.31
C LEU A 500 4.80 34.28 -16.73
N TYR A 501 3.77 35.06 -16.45
CA TYR A 501 3.66 36.46 -16.92
C TYR A 501 4.11 37.43 -15.86
N LEU A 502 5.06 38.31 -16.20
CA LEU A 502 5.56 39.39 -15.35
C LEU A 502 5.06 40.74 -15.88
N CYS A 503 4.35 41.49 -15.04
CA CYS A 503 3.82 42.81 -15.39
C CYS A 503 4.32 43.85 -14.43
N LEU A 504 4.65 45.03 -14.99
CA LEU A 504 5.05 46.24 -14.28
C LEU A 504 4.05 47.37 -14.62
N ALA A 505 3.58 48.07 -13.61
CA ALA A 505 2.68 49.24 -13.76
C ALA A 505 1.45 48.94 -14.68
N GLY A 506 0.91 47.73 -14.66
CA GLY A 506 -0.26 47.30 -15.46
C GLY A 506 0.06 46.97 -16.93
N GLN A 507 1.32 46.83 -17.31
CA GLN A 507 1.74 46.40 -18.65
C GLN A 507 2.61 45.16 -18.59
N LEU A 508 2.42 44.25 -19.55
CA LEU A 508 3.24 43.06 -19.70
C LEU A 508 4.70 43.46 -19.99
N SER A 509 5.61 43.01 -19.15
CA SER A 509 7.04 43.33 -19.22
C SER A 509 7.92 42.18 -19.61
N ALA A 510 7.51 40.94 -19.26
CA ALA A 510 8.14 39.73 -19.77
C ALA A 510 7.24 38.52 -19.66
N VAL A 511 7.51 37.53 -20.50
CA VAL A 511 6.97 36.17 -20.38
C VAL A 511 8.12 35.21 -20.17
N ILE A 512 8.09 34.46 -19.07
CA ILE A 512 9.07 33.41 -18.75
C ILE A 512 8.51 32.11 -19.26
N CYS A 513 9.18 31.49 -20.23
CA CYS A 513 8.81 30.21 -20.81
C CYS A 513 9.43 29.11 -20.00
N ILE A 514 8.59 28.30 -19.37
CA ILE A 514 9.00 27.21 -18.47
C ILE A 514 8.66 25.88 -19.12
N HIS A 515 9.64 25.00 -19.21
CA HIS A 515 9.47 23.65 -19.70
C HIS A 515 9.46 22.68 -18.52
N ASP A 516 8.40 21.92 -18.41
CA ASP A 516 8.29 20.80 -17.46
C ASP A 516 8.34 19.49 -18.28
N PRO A 517 9.47 18.76 -18.27
CA PRO A 517 9.68 17.64 -19.17
C PRO A 517 8.74 16.48 -18.85
N LEU A 518 8.09 15.98 -19.90
CA LEU A 518 7.26 14.78 -19.82
C LEU A 518 8.13 13.57 -19.45
N ARG A 519 7.56 12.64 -18.72
CA ARG A 519 8.19 11.33 -18.48
C ARG A 519 8.30 10.57 -19.80
N ALA A 520 9.46 10.02 -20.08
CA ALA A 520 9.75 9.35 -21.34
C ALA A 520 8.80 8.18 -21.62
N GLU A 521 8.35 7.51 -20.54
CA GLU A 521 7.47 6.35 -20.59
C GLU A 521 5.96 6.72 -20.60
N ALA A 522 5.57 8.00 -20.46
CA ALA A 522 4.17 8.40 -20.27
C ALA A 522 3.24 7.89 -21.38
N LYS A 523 3.64 8.08 -22.63
CA LYS A 523 2.88 7.62 -23.80
C LYS A 523 2.68 6.11 -23.83
N ASP A 524 3.73 5.35 -23.55
CA ASP A 524 3.69 3.89 -23.58
C ASP A 524 2.91 3.34 -22.39
N ALA A 525 2.99 3.99 -21.21
CA ALA A 525 2.20 3.65 -20.05
C ALA A 525 0.70 3.88 -20.29
N ILE A 526 0.31 4.99 -20.91
CA ILE A 526 -1.10 5.26 -21.28
C ILE A 526 -1.61 4.21 -22.25
N ARG A 527 -0.83 3.87 -23.29
CA ARG A 527 -1.20 2.79 -24.23
C ARG A 527 -1.38 1.46 -23.50
N ALA A 528 -0.46 1.11 -22.60
CA ALA A 528 -0.54 -0.13 -21.83
C ALA A 528 -1.75 -0.16 -20.87
N LEU A 529 -2.21 0.99 -20.35
CA LEU A 529 -3.45 1.10 -19.58
C LEU A 529 -4.67 0.80 -20.46
N HIS A 530 -4.72 1.32 -21.68
CA HIS A 530 -5.77 0.96 -22.66
C HIS A 530 -5.77 -0.53 -22.97
N ASP A 531 -4.60 -1.13 -23.20
CA ASP A 531 -4.44 -2.58 -23.41
C ASP A 531 -4.95 -3.40 -22.22
N CYS A 532 -4.87 -2.84 -21.00
CA CYS A 532 -5.44 -3.43 -19.78
C CYS A 532 -6.92 -3.11 -19.56
N GLY A 533 -7.62 -2.53 -20.57
CA GLY A 533 -9.06 -2.33 -20.58
C GLY A 533 -9.56 -1.01 -20.00
N ILE A 534 -8.70 -0.01 -19.81
CA ILE A 534 -9.13 1.37 -19.53
C ILE A 534 -9.71 1.95 -20.82
N ARG A 535 -10.91 2.50 -20.73
CA ARG A 535 -11.64 3.02 -21.90
C ARG A 535 -11.39 4.49 -22.16
N LYS A 536 -11.15 5.25 -21.08
CA LYS A 536 -11.01 6.70 -21.14
C LYS A 536 -9.85 7.14 -20.24
N VAL A 537 -8.90 7.85 -20.84
CA VAL A 537 -7.79 8.50 -20.12
C VAL A 537 -7.94 10.00 -20.28
N VAL A 538 -8.01 10.71 -19.17
CA VAL A 538 -8.24 12.15 -19.09
C VAL A 538 -7.02 12.83 -18.46
N MET A 539 -6.55 13.91 -19.04
CA MET A 539 -5.54 14.78 -18.43
C MET A 539 -6.16 16.07 -17.92
N MET A 540 -5.83 16.45 -16.70
CA MET A 540 -6.21 17.73 -16.10
C MET A 540 -4.99 18.56 -15.76
N THR A 541 -5.05 19.86 -16.02
CA THR A 541 -3.94 20.79 -15.77
C THR A 541 -4.43 22.20 -15.54
N GLY A 542 -3.70 22.95 -14.71
CA GLY A 542 -3.86 24.42 -14.57
C GLY A 542 -3.25 25.22 -15.71
N ASP A 543 -2.54 24.57 -16.65
CA ASP A 543 -1.94 25.26 -17.80
C ASP A 543 -3.00 25.78 -18.76
N ASN A 544 -2.58 26.74 -19.59
CA ASN A 544 -3.44 27.25 -20.67
C ASN A 544 -3.79 26.15 -21.69
N ARG A 545 -4.92 26.35 -22.39
CA ARG A 545 -5.47 25.37 -23.32
C ARG A 545 -4.52 24.97 -24.46
N ARG A 546 -3.64 25.88 -24.91
CA ARG A 546 -2.70 25.60 -26.03
C ARG A 546 -1.61 24.63 -25.59
N THR A 547 -0.98 24.88 -24.44
CA THR A 547 0.02 23.99 -23.85
C THR A 547 -0.57 22.63 -23.51
N ALA A 548 -1.77 22.61 -22.89
CA ALA A 548 -2.47 21.38 -22.54
C ALA A 548 -2.78 20.53 -23.76
N ALA A 549 -3.23 21.13 -24.89
CA ALA A 549 -3.50 20.41 -26.13
C ALA A 549 -2.23 19.76 -26.71
N CYS A 550 -1.10 20.47 -26.68
CA CYS A 550 0.17 19.96 -27.18
C CYS A 550 0.63 18.73 -26.38
N VAL A 551 0.57 18.80 -25.05
CA VAL A 551 0.91 17.70 -24.15
C VAL A 551 -0.05 16.52 -24.35
N ALA A 552 -1.36 16.77 -24.44
CA ALA A 552 -2.38 15.74 -24.62
C ALA A 552 -2.15 14.94 -25.91
N GLU A 553 -1.79 15.59 -27.00
CA GLU A 553 -1.45 14.94 -28.27
C GLU A 553 -0.18 14.11 -28.17
N GLU A 554 0.84 14.64 -27.48
CA GLU A 554 2.13 13.96 -27.31
C GLU A 554 2.01 12.66 -26.49
N VAL A 555 1.27 12.72 -25.37
CA VAL A 555 1.10 11.55 -24.48
C VAL A 555 -0.02 10.61 -24.94
N GLY A 556 -0.97 11.10 -25.78
CA GLY A 556 -2.03 10.30 -26.37
C GLY A 556 -3.20 10.02 -25.42
N VAL A 557 -3.63 11.01 -24.62
CA VAL A 557 -4.84 10.94 -23.80
C VAL A 557 -6.10 11.17 -24.66
N ASP A 558 -7.25 10.63 -24.22
CA ASP A 558 -8.52 10.73 -24.97
C ASP A 558 -9.20 12.09 -24.79
N GLU A 559 -9.03 12.71 -23.62
CA GLU A 559 -9.64 13.98 -23.27
C GLU A 559 -8.69 14.80 -22.40
N PHE A 560 -8.74 16.13 -22.49
CA PHE A 560 -8.00 16.99 -21.60
C PHE A 560 -8.82 18.20 -21.15
N HIS A 561 -8.55 18.66 -19.93
CA HIS A 561 -9.11 19.88 -19.35
C HIS A 561 -7.96 20.79 -18.94
N ALA A 562 -8.01 22.03 -19.44
CA ALA A 562 -7.03 23.09 -19.19
C ALA A 562 -7.61 24.14 -18.26
N GLU A 563 -6.74 24.92 -17.58
CA GLU A 563 -7.14 26.02 -16.70
C GLU A 563 -8.05 25.57 -15.55
N VAL A 564 -7.81 24.34 -15.04
CA VAL A 564 -8.64 23.67 -14.05
C VAL A 564 -8.12 23.96 -12.65
N LEU A 565 -9.00 24.41 -11.76
CA LEU A 565 -8.73 24.55 -10.34
C LEU A 565 -8.86 23.18 -9.61
N PRO A 566 -8.26 23.03 -8.42
CA PRO A 566 -8.37 21.77 -7.65
C PRO A 566 -9.83 21.32 -7.39
N GLU A 567 -10.74 22.27 -7.16
CA GLU A 567 -12.17 22.01 -6.94
C GLU A 567 -12.87 21.47 -8.19
N ASP A 568 -12.50 22.01 -9.38
CA ASP A 568 -13.07 21.56 -10.65
C ASP A 568 -12.68 20.12 -10.99
N LYS A 569 -11.47 19.69 -10.58
CA LYS A 569 -11.02 18.30 -10.71
C LYS A 569 -11.93 17.36 -9.93
N ALA A 570 -12.25 17.70 -8.69
CA ALA A 570 -13.15 16.93 -7.84
C ALA A 570 -14.57 16.88 -8.41
N ASP A 571 -15.07 18.02 -8.95
CA ASP A 571 -16.38 18.10 -9.59
C ASP A 571 -16.49 17.25 -10.86
N PHE A 572 -15.43 17.19 -11.65
CA PHE A 572 -15.36 16.30 -12.82
C PHE A 572 -15.47 14.84 -12.41
N ILE A 573 -14.66 14.41 -11.44
CA ILE A 573 -14.68 13.04 -10.94
C ILE A 573 -16.07 12.68 -10.41
N ARG A 574 -16.70 13.58 -9.64
CA ARG A 574 -18.04 13.38 -9.10
C ARG A 574 -19.09 13.19 -10.21
N ARG A 575 -18.96 13.94 -11.32
CA ARG A 575 -19.84 13.81 -12.49
C ARG A 575 -19.65 12.47 -13.22
N GLU A 576 -18.41 12.07 -13.47
CA GLU A 576 -18.11 10.77 -14.11
C GLU A 576 -18.63 9.59 -13.26
N ARG A 577 -18.43 9.63 -11.93
CA ARG A 577 -18.98 8.62 -11.02
C ARG A 577 -20.51 8.61 -11.00
N ALA A 578 -21.16 9.78 -11.02
CA ALA A 578 -22.60 9.87 -11.11
C ALA A 578 -23.15 9.34 -12.45
N ALA A 579 -22.35 9.38 -13.53
CA ALA A 579 -22.67 8.75 -14.81
C ALA A 579 -22.48 7.21 -14.79
N GLY A 580 -21.97 6.65 -13.72
CA GLY A 580 -21.79 5.21 -13.53
C GLY A 580 -20.41 4.68 -13.92
N HIS A 581 -19.43 5.55 -14.13
CA HIS A 581 -18.05 5.18 -14.38
C HIS A 581 -17.32 4.88 -13.08
N THR A 582 -16.35 3.96 -13.13
CA THR A 582 -15.41 3.72 -12.05
C THR A 582 -14.14 4.49 -12.34
N VAL A 583 -13.87 5.51 -11.54
CA VAL A 583 -12.84 6.52 -11.80
C VAL A 583 -11.64 6.35 -10.86
N ILE A 584 -10.45 6.31 -11.45
CA ILE A 584 -9.19 6.43 -10.71
C ILE A 584 -8.62 7.83 -10.95
N MET A 585 -8.22 8.51 -9.89
CA MET A 585 -7.46 9.77 -9.97
C MET A 585 -6.00 9.51 -9.63
N ILE A 586 -5.09 10.05 -10.45
CA ILE A 586 -3.64 9.94 -10.28
C ILE A 586 -3.04 11.34 -10.21
N GLY A 587 -2.35 11.64 -9.12
CA GLY A 587 -1.77 12.96 -8.87
C GLY A 587 -0.54 12.91 -7.96
N ASP A 588 0.01 14.08 -7.62
CA ASP A 588 1.16 14.22 -6.71
C ASP A 588 0.75 14.18 -5.22
N GLY A 589 -0.54 14.29 -4.94
CA GLY A 589 -1.12 14.21 -3.59
C GLY A 589 -1.15 15.51 -2.79
N VAL A 590 -0.50 16.57 -3.25
CA VAL A 590 -0.48 17.85 -2.52
C VAL A 590 -1.64 18.74 -2.96
N ASN A 591 -1.71 19.03 -4.27
CA ASN A 591 -2.73 19.92 -4.84
C ASN A 591 -4.03 19.18 -5.21
N ASP A 592 -3.96 17.86 -5.37
CA ASP A 592 -5.05 17.03 -5.87
C ASP A 592 -5.86 16.33 -4.78
N SER A 593 -5.63 16.66 -3.51
CA SER A 593 -6.29 16.03 -2.36
C SER A 593 -7.81 15.91 -2.48
N PRO A 594 -8.56 16.95 -2.90
CA PRO A 594 -10.01 16.84 -3.07
C PRO A 594 -10.39 15.84 -4.18
N ALA A 595 -9.66 15.85 -5.29
CA ALA A 595 -9.90 14.97 -6.43
C ALA A 595 -9.56 13.51 -6.11
N LEU A 596 -8.43 13.27 -5.41
CA LEU A 596 -8.02 11.94 -4.96
C LEU A 596 -9.06 11.32 -4.02
N SER A 597 -9.62 12.13 -3.11
CA SER A 597 -10.64 11.66 -2.14
C SER A 597 -11.99 11.38 -2.79
N GLU A 598 -12.34 12.06 -3.88
CA GLU A 598 -13.61 11.86 -4.60
C GLU A 598 -13.58 10.67 -5.56
N ALA A 599 -12.41 10.18 -5.95
CA ALA A 599 -12.27 9.03 -6.84
C ALA A 599 -12.70 7.72 -6.16
N ASP A 600 -12.94 6.66 -6.95
CA ASP A 600 -13.13 5.31 -6.42
C ASP A 600 -11.83 4.73 -5.88
N ALA A 601 -10.69 5.16 -6.45
CA ALA A 601 -9.35 5.01 -5.87
C ALA A 601 -8.49 6.22 -6.24
N GLY A 602 -7.96 6.90 -5.23
CA GLY A 602 -6.97 7.96 -5.37
C GLY A 602 -5.55 7.39 -5.29
N ILE A 603 -4.76 7.61 -6.34
CA ILE A 603 -3.38 7.11 -6.45
C ILE A 603 -2.41 8.29 -6.43
N ALA A 604 -1.52 8.32 -5.45
CA ALA A 604 -0.43 9.28 -5.43
C ALA A 604 0.87 8.67 -5.96
N ILE A 605 1.51 9.38 -6.90
CA ILE A 605 2.88 9.07 -7.34
C ILE A 605 3.78 10.07 -6.63
N SER A 606 4.55 9.62 -5.64
CA SER A 606 5.39 10.51 -4.86
C SER A 606 6.59 9.80 -4.29
N THR A 607 7.76 10.32 -4.60
CA THR A 607 9.03 9.84 -4.04
C THR A 607 9.35 10.43 -2.66
N GLY A 608 8.58 11.41 -2.16
CA GLY A 608 8.95 12.12 -0.92
C GLY A 608 7.84 12.71 -0.06
N ALA A 609 6.67 13.06 -0.60
CA ALA A 609 5.67 13.78 0.17
C ALA A 609 4.86 12.85 1.09
N ALA A 610 5.01 13.04 2.41
CA ALA A 610 4.25 12.29 3.41
C ALA A 610 2.74 12.57 3.34
N ILE A 611 2.35 13.78 2.93
CA ILE A 611 0.96 14.19 2.73
C ILE A 611 0.27 13.32 1.67
N ALA A 612 0.97 13.05 0.56
CA ALA A 612 0.43 12.21 -0.51
C ALA A 612 0.07 10.80 -0.01
N ARG A 613 0.89 10.23 0.88
CA ARG A 613 0.66 8.90 1.48
C ARG A 613 -0.55 8.89 2.44
N GLU A 614 -0.78 10.00 3.14
CA GLU A 614 -1.88 10.08 4.11
C GLU A 614 -3.24 10.22 3.40
N ILE A 615 -3.31 11.02 2.35
CA ILE A 615 -4.56 11.37 1.67
C ILE A 615 -4.95 10.31 0.64
N SER A 616 -3.99 9.77 -0.12
CA SER A 616 -4.28 8.79 -1.18
C SER A 616 -4.62 7.41 -0.64
N ASP A 617 -5.42 6.67 -1.38
CA ASP A 617 -5.79 5.28 -1.09
C ASP A 617 -4.67 4.29 -1.48
N ILE A 618 -3.92 4.66 -2.51
CA ILE A 618 -2.79 3.91 -3.04
C ILE A 618 -1.62 4.88 -3.26
N THR A 619 -0.43 4.48 -2.86
CA THR A 619 0.79 5.28 -3.06
C THR A 619 1.81 4.48 -3.86
N ILE A 620 2.36 5.07 -4.91
CA ILE A 620 3.45 4.53 -5.71
C ILE A 620 4.70 5.34 -5.39
N THR A 621 5.71 4.69 -4.80
CA THR A 621 6.97 5.34 -4.41
C THR A 621 8.07 5.21 -5.47
N SER A 622 7.74 4.66 -6.63
CA SER A 622 8.61 4.56 -7.81
C SER A 622 8.34 5.73 -8.77
N GLU A 623 9.36 6.16 -9.48
CA GLU A 623 9.23 7.16 -10.54
C GLU A 623 8.69 6.59 -11.85
N ASP A 624 8.56 5.27 -11.98
CA ASP A 624 8.14 4.59 -13.20
C ASP A 624 6.60 4.47 -13.27
N LEU A 625 5.99 5.09 -14.29
CA LEU A 625 4.55 5.03 -14.56
C LEU A 625 4.05 3.62 -14.89
N PHE A 626 4.90 2.69 -15.32
CA PHE A 626 4.50 1.30 -15.56
C PHE A 626 4.06 0.57 -14.29
N GLN A 627 4.34 1.13 -13.10
CA GLN A 627 3.80 0.61 -11.84
C GLN A 627 2.27 0.72 -11.79
N LEU A 628 1.64 1.68 -12.49
CA LEU A 628 0.20 1.75 -12.64
C LEU A 628 -0.36 0.57 -13.43
N VAL A 629 0.34 0.18 -14.49
CA VAL A 629 -0.01 -1.00 -15.31
C VAL A 629 0.15 -2.27 -14.49
N THR A 630 1.22 -2.36 -13.71
CA THR A 630 1.49 -3.48 -12.78
C THR A 630 0.39 -3.58 -11.74
N LEU A 631 0.03 -2.47 -11.10
CA LEU A 631 -1.08 -2.39 -10.14
C LEU A 631 -2.40 -2.87 -10.76
N ARG A 632 -2.70 -2.42 -11.99
CA ARG A 632 -3.90 -2.83 -12.73
C ARG A 632 -3.92 -4.34 -12.97
N ARG A 633 -2.80 -4.92 -13.43
CA ARG A 633 -2.67 -6.37 -13.69
C ARG A 633 -2.81 -7.19 -12.41
N ILE A 634 -2.17 -6.78 -11.32
CA ILE A 634 -2.33 -7.43 -10.00
C ILE A 634 -3.79 -7.40 -9.57
N SER A 635 -4.45 -6.26 -9.68
CA SER A 635 -5.84 -6.06 -9.29
C SER A 635 -6.81 -6.93 -10.11
N GLN A 636 -6.63 -7.01 -11.43
CA GLN A 636 -7.41 -7.88 -12.31
C GLN A 636 -7.19 -9.36 -11.98
N SER A 637 -5.93 -9.77 -11.80
CA SER A 637 -5.55 -11.14 -11.45
C SER A 637 -6.12 -11.56 -10.08
N LEU A 638 -6.19 -10.61 -9.12
CA LEU A 638 -6.84 -10.82 -7.84
C LEU A 638 -8.34 -11.12 -8.02
N MET A 639 -9.06 -10.30 -8.78
CA MET A 639 -10.50 -10.51 -9.02
C MET A 639 -10.74 -11.86 -9.72
N ASP A 640 -9.93 -12.21 -10.69
CA ASP A 640 -9.99 -13.51 -11.36
C ASP A 640 -9.71 -14.68 -10.41
N ARG A 641 -8.75 -14.55 -9.51
CA ARG A 641 -8.43 -15.53 -8.47
C ARG A 641 -9.63 -15.71 -7.53
N ILE A 642 -10.23 -14.60 -7.05
CA ILE A 642 -11.42 -14.64 -6.19
C ILE A 642 -12.57 -15.37 -6.88
N HIS A 643 -12.86 -15.05 -8.14
CA HIS A 643 -13.92 -15.71 -8.90
C HIS A 643 -13.65 -17.19 -9.16
N ARG A 644 -12.39 -17.57 -9.45
CA ARG A 644 -12.00 -18.99 -9.60
C ARG A 644 -12.13 -19.76 -8.31
N ASN A 645 -11.65 -19.20 -7.20
CA ASN A 645 -11.77 -19.80 -5.88
C ASN A 645 -13.23 -20.02 -5.51
N TYR A 646 -14.08 -19.01 -5.72
CA TYR A 646 -15.52 -19.09 -5.48
C TYR A 646 -16.16 -20.26 -6.25
N ARG A 647 -15.95 -20.35 -7.56
CA ARG A 647 -16.51 -21.43 -8.40
C ARG A 647 -16.02 -22.80 -7.95
N PHE A 648 -14.73 -22.91 -7.61
CA PHE A 648 -14.16 -24.18 -7.12
C PHE A 648 -14.76 -24.57 -5.78
N ILE A 649 -14.85 -23.67 -4.80
CA ILE A 649 -15.42 -23.94 -3.47
C ILE A 649 -16.86 -24.42 -3.60
N VAL A 650 -17.68 -23.69 -4.36
CA VAL A 650 -19.08 -24.07 -4.55
C VAL A 650 -19.20 -25.42 -5.24
N GLY A 651 -18.50 -25.64 -6.33
CA GLY A 651 -18.57 -26.89 -7.10
C GLY A 651 -18.04 -28.10 -6.33
N PHE A 652 -16.90 -27.95 -5.65
CA PHE A 652 -16.28 -29.03 -4.89
C PHE A 652 -17.13 -29.42 -3.68
N ASN A 653 -17.61 -28.46 -2.89
CA ASN A 653 -18.43 -28.71 -1.72
C ASN A 653 -19.79 -29.30 -2.10
N LEU A 654 -20.41 -28.83 -3.18
CA LEU A 654 -21.62 -29.45 -3.73
C LEU A 654 -21.38 -30.93 -4.13
N GLY A 655 -20.25 -31.21 -4.77
CA GLY A 655 -19.83 -32.58 -5.10
C GLY A 655 -19.69 -33.47 -3.85
N LEU A 656 -19.03 -32.97 -2.79
CA LEU A 656 -18.91 -33.68 -1.52
C LEU A 656 -20.28 -33.98 -0.88
N ILE A 657 -21.19 -33.00 -0.89
CA ILE A 657 -22.57 -33.18 -0.39
C ILE A 657 -23.29 -34.27 -1.18
N LEU A 658 -23.25 -34.24 -2.50
CA LEU A 658 -23.92 -35.25 -3.36
C LEU A 658 -23.36 -36.65 -3.12
N LEU A 659 -22.04 -36.81 -3.02
CA LEU A 659 -21.40 -38.10 -2.72
C LEU A 659 -21.72 -38.57 -1.30
N GLY A 660 -21.86 -37.67 -0.33
CA GLY A 660 -22.30 -38.00 1.02
C GLY A 660 -23.76 -38.45 1.09
N VAL A 661 -24.67 -37.78 0.39
CA VAL A 661 -26.08 -38.13 0.28
C VAL A 661 -26.24 -39.47 -0.46
N ALA A 662 -25.45 -39.70 -1.50
CA ALA A 662 -25.39 -41.00 -2.17
C ALA A 662 -24.90 -42.14 -1.24
N GLY A 663 -24.21 -41.79 -0.14
CA GLY A 663 -23.65 -42.77 0.81
C GLY A 663 -22.30 -43.32 0.37
N ILE A 664 -21.64 -42.69 -0.60
CA ILE A 664 -20.31 -43.06 -1.10
C ILE A 664 -19.23 -42.58 -0.11
N LEU A 665 -19.39 -41.36 0.41
CA LEU A 665 -18.45 -40.76 1.36
C LEU A 665 -19.03 -40.72 2.77
N PRO A 666 -18.30 -41.25 3.78
CA PRO A 666 -18.64 -41.05 5.18
C PRO A 666 -18.50 -39.58 5.61
N PRO A 667 -19.25 -39.10 6.63
CA PRO A 667 -19.19 -37.71 7.11
C PRO A 667 -17.78 -37.23 7.48
N THR A 668 -16.99 -38.09 8.12
CA THR A 668 -15.61 -37.81 8.53
C THR A 668 -14.68 -37.64 7.33
N THR A 669 -14.84 -38.38 6.27
CA THR A 669 -14.08 -38.29 5.02
C THR A 669 -14.48 -36.99 4.27
N SER A 670 -15.77 -36.67 4.22
CA SER A 670 -16.27 -35.43 3.63
C SER A 670 -15.68 -34.23 4.36
N ALA A 671 -15.67 -34.20 5.70
CA ALA A 671 -15.07 -33.17 6.51
C ALA A 671 -13.54 -33.04 6.29
N LEU A 672 -12.84 -34.17 6.18
CA LEU A 672 -11.39 -34.17 5.89
C LEU A 672 -11.10 -33.59 4.53
N LEU A 673 -11.81 -33.98 3.49
CA LEU A 673 -11.64 -33.47 2.14
C LEU A 673 -12.01 -31.97 2.05
N HIS A 674 -13.06 -31.55 2.74
CA HIS A 674 -13.46 -30.17 2.86
C HIS A 674 -12.33 -29.32 3.48
N ASN A 675 -11.81 -29.72 4.65
CA ASN A 675 -10.71 -29.00 5.31
C ASN A 675 -9.42 -29.00 4.47
N ALA A 676 -9.10 -30.11 3.80
CA ALA A 676 -7.95 -30.19 2.90
C ALA A 676 -8.10 -29.25 1.69
N SER A 677 -9.32 -29.15 1.12
CA SER A 677 -9.59 -28.24 0.01
C SER A 677 -9.50 -26.77 0.46
N THR A 678 -10.05 -26.45 1.63
CA THR A 678 -9.96 -25.09 2.22
C THR A 678 -8.51 -24.68 2.43
N LEU A 679 -7.69 -25.57 3.01
CA LEU A 679 -6.26 -25.33 3.17
C LEU A 679 -5.55 -25.14 1.82
N GLY A 680 -5.82 -26.04 0.86
CA GLY A 680 -5.23 -25.96 -0.47
C GLY A 680 -5.56 -24.67 -1.21
N ILE A 681 -6.81 -24.19 -1.14
CA ILE A 681 -7.25 -22.93 -1.72
C ILE A 681 -6.57 -21.75 -1.00
N SER A 682 -6.49 -21.78 0.33
CA SER A 682 -5.86 -20.73 1.12
C SER A 682 -4.37 -20.62 0.83
N LEU A 683 -3.65 -21.75 0.78
CA LEU A 683 -2.22 -21.77 0.39
C LEU A 683 -2.02 -21.24 -1.04
N LYS A 684 -2.88 -21.65 -1.98
CA LYS A 684 -2.85 -21.12 -3.35
C LYS A 684 -3.14 -19.62 -3.38
N SER A 685 -4.01 -19.12 -2.52
CA SER A 685 -4.32 -17.69 -2.40
C SER A 685 -3.15 -16.85 -1.88
N MET A 686 -2.19 -17.48 -1.19
CA MET A 686 -0.96 -16.83 -0.71
C MET A 686 0.14 -16.69 -1.77
N THR A 687 0.01 -17.37 -2.91
CA THR A 687 1.01 -17.27 -4.00
C THR A 687 0.85 -15.97 -4.77
N ASP A 688 1.91 -15.54 -5.43
CA ASP A 688 1.90 -14.34 -6.24
C ASP A 688 0.89 -14.45 -7.41
N LEU A 689 0.38 -13.31 -7.85
CA LEU A 689 -0.67 -13.17 -8.86
C LEU A 689 -0.10 -13.07 -10.26
N LEU A 690 1.03 -12.34 -10.37
CA LEU A 690 1.75 -12.22 -11.64
C LEU A 690 2.77 -13.37 -11.76
N PRO A 691 3.04 -13.86 -12.97
CA PRO A 691 4.18 -14.75 -13.21
C PRO A 691 5.48 -13.99 -12.87
N GLU A 692 6.46 -14.69 -12.28
CA GLU A 692 7.80 -14.10 -12.13
C GLU A 692 8.24 -13.56 -13.49
N PRO A 693 8.80 -12.31 -13.55
CA PRO A 693 9.37 -11.81 -14.79
C PRO A 693 10.39 -12.86 -15.27
N GLU A 694 10.18 -13.39 -16.47
CA GLU A 694 11.19 -14.23 -17.10
C GLU A 694 12.48 -13.44 -17.04
N THR A 695 13.44 -13.92 -16.23
CA THR A 695 14.80 -13.39 -16.19
C THR A 695 15.24 -13.29 -17.64
N ALA A 696 15.45 -12.06 -18.13
CA ALA A 696 15.83 -11.78 -19.48
C ALA A 696 16.91 -12.79 -19.88
N ALA A 697 16.56 -13.68 -20.78
CA ALA A 697 17.46 -14.68 -21.31
C ALA A 697 18.70 -13.91 -21.74
N THR A 698 19.82 -14.22 -21.12
CA THR A 698 21.14 -13.71 -21.45
C THR A 698 21.24 -13.56 -22.96
N VAL A 699 21.29 -12.30 -23.41
CA VAL A 699 21.63 -11.98 -24.78
C VAL A 699 22.98 -12.68 -25.03
N PRO A 700 23.09 -13.62 -25.95
CA PRO A 700 24.38 -14.24 -26.26
C PRO A 700 25.32 -13.12 -26.70
N GLU A 701 26.42 -12.93 -25.97
CA GLU A 701 27.54 -12.10 -26.42
C GLU A 701 27.87 -12.54 -27.85
N ARG A 702 27.65 -11.65 -28.79
CA ARG A 702 28.25 -11.80 -30.12
C ARG A 702 29.74 -11.72 -29.92
N SER A 703 30.40 -12.88 -29.98
CA SER A 703 31.84 -12.98 -30.21
C SER A 703 32.17 -12.15 -31.46
N GLY A 704 32.82 -11.01 -31.24
CA GLY A 704 33.41 -10.24 -32.29
C GLY A 704 34.63 -11.01 -32.87
N GLU A 705 34.60 -11.24 -34.16
CA GLU A 705 35.77 -11.30 -35.01
C GLU A 705 36.15 -9.88 -35.46
#